data_a731e3cd5e9b363682c6668c0444a8b2
#
_entry.id   a731e3cd5e9b363682c6668c0444a8b2
#
_cell.length_a   1.000
_cell.length_b   1.000
_cell.length_c   1.000
_cell.angle_alpha   90.00
_cell.angle_beta   90.00
_cell.angle_gamma   90.00
#
_symmetry.space_group_name_H-M   'P 1'
#
loop_
_entity.id
_entity.type
_entity.pdbx_description
1 polymer ?
#
loop_
_entity_poly.entity_id
_entity_poly.type
_entity_poly.pdbx_seq_one_letter_code
_entity_poly.pdbx_strand_id
1 'polypeptide(L)'
;MSRGYLAVYLFFCALIAVAVWMLAYGLILQIVFKDGRVLHLMTTTNPLAPLEQFAAYSGNKSLRLVALSAALPAIAAAAFAAAFGLRRHSSPLGDAAFEDMPALRRGGWFGRQGHIFGRFGTRILRRQDDRHHLIVGPTRSGKGVGYVIPNALMFPGSMIVTDLKGEIFELTAGYRLANGHQVFLFSPGSQKTHRWNPLDFVRADRGNRTIDIQNMAAILIPEAIGSENAVWQGMAQQVIAGVISYVLESRHYRNRRNLGEVNAFFNTGVDLQSMMKRIKESEGDLSRFTIDSFNAFMSLNERAARSALLDIQKALGPFRNERVLAATAVTDMAISSLQRRPVTIYLAPNITDMTILRSLLTLFVQQVMDLLTREHNPDALPVYFLLDEFRQLKKMDEILNKLPYVAGYNIKMAFVVQDLKSIDEIYGETARHSLLGNCGLQLILGANDQVTAEYASRALGKRTIRYQSETRTLEVFGRARRTRVEQIRERDLMMPQEVRQMREDKAILLVEGQRPILASKLRYHAIEPFKTAALASRKNPIAVPDVEIARALPVPATLPDYAVDGPSPRPGRIELDRHEVIDDAAIEASSAENVDAALSSKERLVVTARKLTSVIAASLSAVDMPMNQRISIQDVLAKTVPDPEEVGLD
;
A
#
# COMPACT_ATOMS: atom_id res chain seq x y z
N MET A 1 28.95 -10.65 -22.79
CA MET A 1 29.90 -11.79 -22.57
C MET A 1 30.28 -11.82 -21.09
N SER A 2 30.25 -12.99 -20.44
CA SER A 2 30.78 -13.13 -19.07
C SER A 2 32.33 -12.94 -19.09
N ARG A 3 32.89 -12.39 -17.98
CA ARG A 3 34.35 -12.21 -17.88
C ARG A 3 35.12 -13.50 -18.12
N GLY A 4 34.57 -14.65 -17.70
CA GLY A 4 35.20 -15.96 -17.95
C GLY A 4 35.24 -16.34 -19.42
N TYR A 5 34.14 -16.11 -20.16
CA TYR A 5 34.13 -16.39 -21.61
C TYR A 5 35.09 -15.49 -22.37
N LEU A 6 35.19 -14.20 -22.01
CA LEU A 6 36.16 -13.28 -22.62
C LEU A 6 37.62 -13.74 -22.38
N ALA A 7 37.94 -14.19 -21.16
CA ALA A 7 39.27 -14.69 -20.82
C ALA A 7 39.62 -15.94 -21.62
N VAL A 8 38.68 -16.91 -21.71
CA VAL A 8 38.88 -18.12 -22.52
C VAL A 8 39.06 -17.77 -24.00
N TYR A 9 38.24 -16.85 -24.52
CA TYR A 9 38.33 -16.42 -25.91
C TYR A 9 39.66 -15.72 -26.22
N LEU A 10 40.13 -14.81 -25.36
CA LEU A 10 41.44 -14.15 -25.52
C LEU A 10 42.60 -15.16 -25.42
N PHE A 11 42.46 -16.18 -24.56
CA PHE A 11 43.42 -17.28 -24.50
C PHE A 11 43.52 -18.02 -25.84
N PHE A 12 42.41 -18.35 -26.49
CA PHE A 12 42.43 -18.96 -27.83
C PHE A 12 42.99 -18.04 -28.89
N CYS A 13 42.72 -16.72 -28.84
CA CYS A 13 43.36 -15.76 -29.75
C CYS A 13 44.86 -15.70 -29.57
N ALA A 14 45.36 -15.79 -28.34
CA ALA A 14 46.81 -15.86 -28.07
C ALA A 14 47.43 -17.16 -28.59
N LEU A 15 46.74 -18.30 -28.44
CA LEU A 15 47.19 -19.58 -29.03
C LEU A 15 47.28 -19.52 -30.55
N ILE A 16 46.30 -18.91 -31.23
CA ILE A 16 46.32 -18.69 -32.68
C ILE A 16 47.51 -17.80 -33.07
N ALA A 17 47.77 -16.72 -32.32
CA ALA A 17 48.90 -15.83 -32.56
C ALA A 17 50.23 -16.57 -32.48
N VAL A 18 50.43 -17.42 -31.46
CA VAL A 18 51.64 -18.22 -31.30
C VAL A 18 51.80 -19.21 -32.45
N ALA A 19 50.75 -19.90 -32.86
CA ALA A 19 50.78 -20.85 -33.99
C ALA A 19 51.13 -20.14 -35.31
N VAL A 20 50.53 -18.98 -35.60
CA VAL A 20 50.84 -18.18 -36.79
C VAL A 20 52.26 -17.62 -36.73
N TRP A 21 52.75 -17.22 -35.55
CA TRP A 21 54.11 -16.77 -35.37
C TRP A 21 55.11 -17.87 -35.66
N MET A 22 54.93 -19.08 -35.15
CA MET A 22 55.78 -20.23 -35.39
C MET A 22 55.90 -20.57 -36.90
N LEU A 23 54.71 -20.60 -37.56
CA LEU A 23 54.65 -20.87 -38.99
C LEU A 23 55.30 -19.78 -39.82
N ALA A 24 55.05 -18.51 -39.51
CA ALA A 24 55.70 -17.37 -40.21
C ALA A 24 57.23 -17.34 -39.99
N TYR A 25 57.65 -17.62 -38.76
CA TYR A 25 59.10 -17.71 -38.44
C TYR A 25 59.78 -18.77 -39.26
N GLY A 26 59.22 -19.98 -39.33
CA GLY A 26 59.76 -21.07 -40.15
C GLY A 26 59.76 -20.77 -41.65
N LEU A 27 58.66 -20.15 -42.15
CA LEU A 27 58.56 -19.72 -43.56
C LEU A 27 59.59 -18.65 -43.93
N ILE A 28 59.83 -17.64 -43.10
CA ILE A 28 60.79 -16.59 -43.32
C ILE A 28 62.24 -17.17 -43.37
N LEU A 29 62.54 -18.11 -42.47
CA LEU A 29 63.81 -18.81 -42.47
C LEU A 29 64.02 -19.59 -43.79
N GLN A 30 62.99 -20.27 -44.27
CA GLN A 30 63.08 -21.01 -45.54
C GLN A 30 63.24 -20.11 -46.74
N ILE A 31 62.53 -18.98 -46.79
CA ILE A 31 62.57 -18.08 -47.97
C ILE A 31 63.84 -17.23 -47.99
N VAL A 32 64.17 -16.61 -46.83
CA VAL A 32 65.29 -15.64 -46.76
C VAL A 32 66.62 -16.31 -46.61
N PHE A 33 66.70 -17.34 -45.76
CA PHE A 33 67.96 -18.03 -45.47
C PHE A 33 68.13 -19.37 -46.19
N LYS A 34 67.14 -19.78 -46.99
CA LYS A 34 67.03 -21.09 -47.68
C LYS A 34 67.17 -22.28 -46.71
N ASP A 35 66.86 -22.07 -45.43
CA ASP A 35 66.95 -23.11 -44.41
C ASP A 35 65.52 -23.59 -44.01
N GLY A 36 65.07 -24.72 -44.58
CA GLY A 36 63.78 -25.32 -44.34
C GLY A 36 63.73 -26.30 -43.17
N ARG A 37 64.87 -26.53 -42.46
CA ARG A 37 64.94 -27.54 -41.38
C ARG A 37 63.97 -27.30 -40.25
N VAL A 38 63.80 -26.06 -39.81
CA VAL A 38 62.91 -25.68 -38.70
C VAL A 38 61.44 -25.89 -39.07
N LEU A 39 61.08 -25.52 -40.31
CA LEU A 39 59.70 -25.73 -40.79
C LEU A 39 59.43 -27.23 -40.98
N HIS A 40 60.37 -28.01 -41.46
CA HIS A 40 60.27 -29.47 -41.60
C HIS A 40 60.13 -30.15 -40.22
N LEU A 41 60.99 -29.79 -39.26
CA LEU A 41 60.86 -30.29 -37.87
C LEU A 41 59.51 -29.94 -37.23
N MET A 42 59.00 -28.71 -37.43
CA MET A 42 57.73 -28.28 -36.92
C MET A 42 56.58 -29.13 -37.47
N THR A 43 56.62 -29.53 -38.72
CA THR A 43 55.55 -30.29 -39.39
C THR A 43 55.69 -31.81 -39.22
N THR A 44 56.84 -32.36 -38.87
CA THR A 44 57.06 -33.80 -38.80
C THR A 44 57.23 -34.35 -37.39
N THR A 45 58.03 -33.74 -36.54
CA THR A 45 58.48 -34.33 -35.28
C THR A 45 58.28 -33.43 -34.07
N ASN A 46 58.46 -32.14 -34.17
CA ASN A 46 58.37 -31.21 -33.03
C ASN A 46 57.69 -29.91 -33.42
N PRO A 47 56.38 -29.77 -33.11
CA PRO A 47 55.61 -28.55 -33.40
C PRO A 47 56.18 -27.28 -32.75
N LEU A 48 56.96 -27.40 -31.66
CA LEU A 48 57.58 -26.27 -30.93
C LEU A 48 59.01 -25.89 -31.44
N ALA A 49 59.53 -26.58 -32.46
CA ALA A 49 60.88 -26.35 -32.99
C ALA A 49 61.23 -24.86 -33.29
N PRO A 50 60.33 -24.01 -33.84
CA PRO A 50 60.61 -22.60 -34.03
C PRO A 50 60.81 -21.83 -32.70
N LEU A 51 60.09 -22.16 -31.65
CA LEU A 51 60.24 -21.55 -30.32
C LEU A 51 61.57 -21.97 -29.66
N GLU A 52 61.87 -23.27 -29.71
CA GLU A 52 63.12 -23.82 -29.17
C GLU A 52 64.33 -23.23 -29.85
N GLN A 53 64.33 -23.14 -31.20
CA GLN A 53 65.42 -22.52 -31.98
C GLN A 53 65.57 -21.03 -31.61
N PHE A 54 64.49 -20.28 -31.54
CA PHE A 54 64.51 -18.87 -31.13
C PHE A 54 65.10 -18.70 -29.74
N ALA A 55 64.68 -19.53 -28.78
CA ALA A 55 65.18 -19.51 -27.41
C ALA A 55 66.63 -19.81 -27.31
N ALA A 56 67.09 -20.86 -28.02
CA ALA A 56 68.49 -21.31 -28.03
C ALA A 56 69.46 -20.27 -28.66
N TYR A 57 68.99 -19.54 -29.71
CA TYR A 57 69.80 -18.60 -30.47
C TYR A 57 69.32 -17.14 -30.36
N SER A 58 68.71 -16.79 -29.26
CA SER A 58 68.09 -15.46 -29.00
C SER A 58 69.14 -14.29 -29.06
N GLY A 59 70.40 -14.56 -28.92
CA GLY A 59 71.53 -13.58 -29.08
C GLY A 59 71.79 -13.15 -30.50
N ASN A 60 71.38 -13.92 -31.52
CA ASN A 60 71.65 -13.65 -32.92
C ASN A 60 70.74 -12.52 -33.47
N LYS A 61 71.35 -11.43 -33.96
CA LYS A 61 70.66 -10.25 -34.51
C LYS A 61 69.75 -10.60 -35.70
N SER A 62 70.18 -11.48 -36.59
CA SER A 62 69.42 -11.88 -37.78
C SER A 62 68.13 -12.69 -37.37
N LEU A 63 68.26 -13.61 -36.43
CA LEU A 63 67.15 -14.40 -35.95
C LEU A 63 66.11 -13.57 -35.13
N ARG A 64 66.64 -12.55 -34.44
CA ARG A 64 65.72 -11.56 -33.79
C ARG A 64 64.91 -10.77 -34.83
N LEU A 65 65.53 -10.39 -35.94
CA LEU A 65 64.85 -9.66 -37.01
C LEU A 65 63.78 -10.56 -37.68
N VAL A 66 64.07 -11.84 -37.89
CA VAL A 66 63.10 -12.83 -38.35
C VAL A 66 61.92 -13.00 -37.36
N ALA A 67 62.23 -13.10 -36.09
CA ALA A 67 61.22 -13.22 -35.06
C ALA A 67 60.29 -11.99 -34.98
N LEU A 68 60.87 -10.78 -35.12
CA LEU A 68 60.10 -9.53 -35.18
C LEU A 68 59.23 -9.43 -36.43
N SER A 69 59.74 -9.84 -37.59
CA SER A 69 58.95 -9.88 -38.83
C SER A 69 57.83 -10.91 -38.77
N ALA A 70 58.07 -12.06 -38.15
CA ALA A 70 56.99 -13.07 -37.89
C ALA A 70 55.95 -12.62 -36.92
N ALA A 71 56.22 -11.63 -36.05
CA ALA A 71 55.22 -11.07 -35.12
C ALA A 71 54.15 -10.28 -35.86
N LEU A 72 54.42 -9.67 -37.00
CA LEU A 72 53.40 -8.89 -37.75
C LEU A 72 52.20 -9.74 -38.18
N PRO A 73 52.36 -10.86 -38.92
CA PRO A 73 51.22 -11.70 -39.27
C PRO A 73 50.54 -12.35 -38.04
N ALA A 74 51.30 -12.63 -36.99
CA ALA A 74 50.74 -13.16 -35.75
C ALA A 74 49.81 -12.15 -35.06
N ILE A 75 50.24 -10.89 -34.94
CA ILE A 75 49.42 -9.80 -34.39
C ILE A 75 48.19 -9.56 -35.28
N ALA A 76 48.35 -9.55 -36.60
CA ALA A 76 47.23 -9.39 -37.52
C ALA A 76 46.20 -10.52 -37.38
N ALA A 77 46.65 -11.77 -37.27
CA ALA A 77 45.76 -12.92 -37.06
C ALA A 77 45.03 -12.86 -35.70
N ALA A 78 45.73 -12.49 -34.63
CA ALA A 78 45.11 -12.29 -33.31
C ALA A 78 44.08 -11.15 -33.31
N ALA A 79 44.44 -10.02 -33.94
CA ALA A 79 43.54 -8.88 -34.08
C ALA A 79 42.29 -9.23 -34.91
N PHE A 80 42.48 -9.97 -36.01
CA PHE A 80 41.36 -10.46 -36.83
C PHE A 80 40.45 -11.44 -36.06
N ALA A 81 41.05 -12.41 -35.36
CA ALA A 81 40.30 -13.34 -34.53
C ALA A 81 39.55 -12.60 -33.43
N ALA A 82 40.21 -11.66 -32.73
CA ALA A 82 39.57 -10.84 -31.70
C ALA A 82 38.44 -9.99 -32.27
N ALA A 83 38.63 -9.32 -33.40
CA ALA A 83 37.60 -8.50 -34.05
C ALA A 83 36.43 -9.34 -34.52
N PHE A 84 36.64 -10.56 -35.00
CA PHE A 84 35.58 -11.45 -35.46
C PHE A 84 34.72 -11.96 -34.32
N GLY A 85 35.29 -12.39 -33.21
CA GLY A 85 34.54 -12.91 -32.07
C GLY A 85 33.98 -11.84 -31.16
N LEU A 86 34.51 -10.61 -31.19
CA LEU A 86 34.01 -9.49 -30.43
C LEU A 86 32.95 -8.66 -31.20
N ARG A 87 32.62 -9.02 -32.43
CA ARG A 87 31.56 -8.36 -33.19
C ARG A 87 30.27 -8.44 -32.43
N ARG A 88 29.76 -7.29 -31.95
CA ARG A 88 28.41 -7.18 -31.43
C ARG A 88 27.43 -7.45 -32.57
N HIS A 89 26.61 -8.46 -32.41
CA HIS A 89 25.49 -8.68 -33.34
C HIS A 89 24.54 -7.48 -33.18
N SER A 90 24.22 -6.81 -34.27
CA SER A 90 23.21 -5.76 -34.28
C SER A 90 21.87 -6.34 -33.87
N SER A 91 21.14 -5.66 -32.98
CA SER A 91 19.78 -6.01 -32.53
C SER A 91 18.80 -4.96 -33.06
N PRO A 92 18.53 -4.95 -34.37
CA PRO A 92 17.81 -3.85 -35.03
C PRO A 92 16.35 -3.72 -34.57
N LEU A 93 15.74 -4.78 -34.02
CA LEU A 93 14.32 -4.85 -33.64
C LEU A 93 14.12 -4.80 -32.10
N GLY A 94 15.20 -4.54 -31.34
CA GLY A 94 15.16 -4.45 -29.87
C GLY A 94 16.28 -5.24 -29.19
N ASP A 95 16.69 -4.74 -28.02
CA ASP A 95 17.78 -5.31 -27.22
C ASP A 95 17.37 -5.59 -25.77
N ALA A 96 16.07 -5.75 -25.51
CA ALA A 96 15.54 -6.04 -24.19
C ALA A 96 16.21 -7.28 -23.58
N ALA A 97 16.71 -7.13 -22.37
CA ALA A 97 17.37 -8.18 -21.61
C ALA A 97 17.22 -7.91 -20.11
N PHE A 98 17.23 -8.97 -19.30
CA PHE A 98 17.32 -8.82 -17.85
C PHE A 98 18.71 -8.36 -17.42
N GLU A 99 18.75 -7.62 -16.30
CA GLU A 99 20.02 -7.21 -15.68
C GLU A 99 20.84 -8.41 -15.21
N ASP A 100 22.16 -8.24 -15.28
CA ASP A 100 23.13 -9.22 -14.82
C ASP A 100 23.76 -8.82 -13.47
N MET A 101 24.47 -9.76 -12.83
CA MET A 101 25.13 -9.53 -11.54
C MET A 101 26.12 -8.36 -11.53
N PRO A 102 26.97 -8.16 -12.57
CA PRO A 102 27.87 -7.01 -12.65
C PRO A 102 27.13 -5.66 -12.69
N ALA A 103 26.04 -5.58 -13.45
CA ALA A 103 25.24 -4.36 -13.54
C ALA A 103 24.53 -4.06 -12.21
N LEU A 104 23.96 -5.07 -11.57
CA LEU A 104 23.34 -4.94 -10.24
C LEU A 104 24.32 -4.46 -9.17
N ARG A 105 25.58 -4.92 -9.21
CA ARG A 105 26.62 -4.43 -8.30
C ARG A 105 26.93 -2.95 -8.54
N ARG A 106 27.09 -2.54 -9.80
CA ARG A 106 27.33 -1.14 -10.16
C ARG A 106 26.14 -0.25 -9.80
N GLY A 107 24.93 -0.77 -9.94
CA GLY A 107 23.68 -0.08 -9.59
C GLY A 107 23.37 -0.01 -8.09
N GLY A 108 24.25 -0.50 -7.21
CA GLY A 108 24.08 -0.37 -5.75
C GLY A 108 23.02 -1.29 -5.15
N TRP A 109 22.61 -2.37 -5.86
CA TRP A 109 21.53 -3.27 -5.43
C TRP A 109 21.83 -4.18 -4.23
N PHE A 110 23.04 -4.17 -3.73
CA PHE A 110 23.48 -5.01 -2.61
C PHE A 110 23.96 -4.19 -1.41
N GLY A 111 23.33 -3.02 -1.19
CA GLY A 111 23.57 -2.15 -0.05
C GLY A 111 23.17 -2.78 1.29
N ARG A 112 23.63 -2.19 2.39
CA ARG A 112 23.24 -2.62 3.75
C ARG A 112 21.91 -2.05 4.18
N GLN A 113 21.51 -0.89 3.66
CA GLN A 113 20.28 -0.16 3.97
C GLN A 113 19.38 -0.05 2.74
N GLY A 114 18.11 0.26 2.95
CA GLY A 114 17.13 0.47 1.91
C GLY A 114 16.05 -0.61 1.85
N HIS A 115 15.16 -0.44 0.87
CA HIS A 115 14.02 -1.33 0.67
C HIS A 115 14.44 -2.67 0.03
N ILE A 116 13.73 -3.72 0.38
CA ILE A 116 14.01 -5.11 0.02
C ILE A 116 13.02 -5.55 -1.05
N PHE A 117 13.54 -6.07 -2.19
CA PHE A 117 12.73 -6.48 -3.34
C PHE A 117 12.85 -7.97 -3.68
N GLY A 118 13.62 -8.74 -2.92
CA GLY A 118 13.85 -10.15 -3.19
C GLY A 118 15.32 -10.53 -3.14
N ARG A 119 15.73 -11.49 -3.97
CA ARG A 119 17.14 -11.96 -4.07
C ARG A 119 17.57 -12.10 -5.52
N PHE A 120 18.86 -11.96 -5.73
CA PHE A 120 19.52 -12.35 -6.98
C PHE A 120 20.65 -13.35 -6.66
N GLY A 121 20.46 -14.60 -7.03
CA GLY A 121 21.28 -15.69 -6.52
C GLY A 121 21.12 -15.84 -5.00
N THR A 122 22.22 -15.78 -4.27
CA THR A 122 22.23 -15.83 -2.78
C THR A 122 22.12 -14.46 -2.12
N ARG A 123 22.23 -13.36 -2.86
CA ARG A 123 22.28 -12.01 -2.32
C ARG A 123 20.91 -11.38 -2.27
N ILE A 124 20.62 -10.64 -1.19
CA ILE A 124 19.39 -9.86 -1.04
C ILE A 124 19.49 -8.64 -1.97
N LEU A 125 18.44 -8.43 -2.78
CA LEU A 125 18.24 -7.20 -3.54
C LEU A 125 17.70 -6.13 -2.61
N ARG A 126 18.57 -5.18 -2.30
CA ARG A 126 18.26 -4.06 -1.42
C ARG A 126 18.79 -2.78 -2.03
N ARG A 127 17.95 -1.75 -2.02
CA ARG A 127 18.32 -0.44 -2.57
C ARG A 127 17.72 0.68 -1.73
N GLN A 128 18.51 1.70 -1.49
CA GLN A 128 18.03 2.97 -0.99
C GLN A 128 17.58 3.80 -2.19
N ASP A 129 16.31 4.16 -2.22
CA ASP A 129 15.69 4.86 -3.34
C ASP A 129 14.55 5.72 -2.81
N ASP A 130 14.25 6.81 -3.50
CA ASP A 130 13.20 7.75 -3.11
C ASP A 130 11.89 7.52 -3.87
N ARG A 131 11.87 6.59 -4.81
CA ARG A 131 10.73 6.24 -5.63
C ARG A 131 9.64 5.55 -4.82
N HIS A 132 8.40 5.74 -5.27
CA HIS A 132 7.27 4.96 -4.77
C HIS A 132 7.28 3.56 -5.37
N HIS A 133 6.67 2.62 -4.65
CA HIS A 133 6.67 1.21 -5.01
C HIS A 133 5.27 0.73 -5.35
N LEU A 134 5.15 -0.09 -6.40
CA LEU A 134 3.95 -0.86 -6.69
C LEU A 134 4.29 -2.34 -6.65
N ILE A 135 3.57 -3.08 -5.83
CA ILE A 135 3.75 -4.52 -5.67
C ILE A 135 2.48 -5.21 -6.16
N VAL A 136 2.63 -5.98 -7.25
CA VAL A 136 1.51 -6.66 -7.90
C VAL A 136 1.68 -8.16 -7.77
N GLY A 137 0.64 -8.85 -7.34
CA GLY A 137 0.65 -10.30 -7.31
C GLY A 137 -0.63 -10.90 -6.74
N PRO A 138 -1.10 -12.02 -7.28
CA PRO A 138 -2.33 -12.66 -6.84
C PRO A 138 -2.23 -13.15 -5.39
N THR A 139 -3.34 -13.64 -4.87
CA THR A 139 -3.37 -14.26 -3.55
C THR A 139 -2.36 -15.42 -3.49
N ARG A 140 -1.64 -15.56 -2.38
CA ARG A 140 -0.56 -16.55 -2.16
C ARG A 140 0.69 -16.37 -3.05
N SER A 141 0.83 -15.27 -3.78
CA SER A 141 2.03 -15.00 -4.58
C SER A 141 3.28 -14.68 -3.75
N GLY A 142 3.15 -14.50 -2.45
CA GLY A 142 4.26 -14.18 -1.54
C GLY A 142 4.45 -12.69 -1.27
N LYS A 143 3.45 -11.81 -1.50
CA LYS A 143 3.51 -10.37 -1.19
C LYS A 143 3.93 -10.12 0.26
N GLY A 144 3.16 -10.65 1.22
CA GLY A 144 3.45 -10.52 2.66
C GLY A 144 4.80 -11.09 3.04
N VAL A 145 5.05 -12.34 2.65
CA VAL A 145 6.26 -13.11 3.00
C VAL A 145 7.54 -12.55 2.39
N GLY A 146 7.46 -12.05 1.14
CA GLY A 146 8.63 -11.67 0.35
C GLY A 146 8.93 -10.18 0.32
N TYR A 147 7.93 -9.34 0.58
CA TYR A 147 8.08 -7.89 0.50
C TYR A 147 7.62 -7.18 1.77
N VAL A 148 6.37 -7.37 2.19
CA VAL A 148 5.75 -6.59 3.27
C VAL A 148 6.49 -6.80 4.60
N ILE A 149 6.58 -8.04 5.09
CA ILE A 149 7.20 -8.37 6.36
C ILE A 149 8.71 -8.02 6.38
N PRO A 150 9.52 -8.36 5.34
CA PRO A 150 10.92 -7.96 5.30
C PRO A 150 11.15 -6.45 5.40
N ASN A 151 10.34 -5.65 4.69
CA ASN A 151 10.44 -4.21 4.75
C ASN A 151 9.91 -3.64 6.07
N ALA A 152 8.82 -4.18 6.61
CA ALA A 152 8.30 -3.79 7.92
C ALA A 152 9.30 -4.08 9.06
N LEU A 153 10.08 -5.16 8.97
CA LEU A 153 11.15 -5.45 9.94
C LEU A 153 12.34 -4.50 9.83
N MET A 154 12.80 -4.21 8.60
CA MET A 154 14.14 -3.63 8.37
C MET A 154 14.14 -2.15 8.01
N PHE A 155 13.00 -1.52 7.74
CA PHE A 155 12.97 -0.10 7.42
C PHE A 155 13.31 0.75 8.65
N PRO A 156 14.33 1.62 8.59
CA PRO A 156 14.83 2.32 9.78
C PRO A 156 13.97 3.53 10.18
N GLY A 157 13.20 4.10 9.25
CA GLY A 157 12.35 5.26 9.47
C GLY A 157 10.98 4.94 10.05
N SER A 158 10.13 5.94 10.10
CA SER A 158 8.74 5.80 10.55
C SER A 158 7.89 5.05 9.52
N MET A 159 6.84 4.36 9.97
CA MET A 159 5.96 3.59 9.09
C MET A 159 4.49 3.74 9.45
N ILE A 160 3.66 3.80 8.42
CA ILE A 160 2.22 3.57 8.49
C ILE A 160 1.96 2.27 7.72
N VAL A 161 1.43 1.27 8.38
CA VAL A 161 1.25 -0.08 7.81
C VAL A 161 -0.22 -0.46 7.88
N THR A 162 -0.84 -0.78 6.74
CA THR A 162 -2.17 -1.42 6.77
C THR A 162 -2.00 -2.93 6.96
N ASP A 163 -2.72 -3.48 7.95
CA ASP A 163 -2.61 -4.89 8.36
C ASP A 163 -3.98 -5.47 8.68
N LEU A 164 -4.74 -5.84 7.66
CA LEU A 164 -6.11 -6.32 7.82
C LEU A 164 -6.24 -7.68 8.54
N LYS A 165 -5.12 -8.36 8.75
CA LYS A 165 -5.09 -9.67 9.42
C LYS A 165 -4.44 -9.64 10.79
N GLY A 166 -3.78 -8.53 11.15
CA GLY A 166 -2.96 -8.43 12.37
C GLY A 166 -1.64 -9.23 12.31
N GLU A 167 -1.36 -9.88 11.17
CA GLU A 167 -0.19 -10.75 10.99
C GLU A 167 1.12 -9.95 10.90
N ILE A 168 1.08 -8.80 10.24
CA ILE A 168 2.24 -7.93 10.10
C ILE A 168 2.63 -7.35 11.46
N PHE A 169 1.64 -6.90 12.25
CA PHE A 169 1.86 -6.42 13.62
C PHE A 169 2.49 -7.51 14.50
N GLU A 170 1.92 -8.70 14.53
CA GLU A 170 2.45 -9.82 15.31
C GLU A 170 3.92 -10.13 14.99
N LEU A 171 4.26 -10.13 13.70
CA LEU A 171 5.58 -10.53 13.21
C LEU A 171 6.63 -9.43 13.27
N THR A 172 6.26 -8.16 13.41
CA THR A 172 7.21 -7.06 13.25
C THR A 172 7.22 -6.06 14.39
N ALA A 173 6.12 -5.90 15.11
CA ALA A 173 5.96 -4.85 16.12
C ALA A 173 6.95 -4.96 17.29
N GLY A 174 7.10 -6.15 17.88
CA GLY A 174 8.02 -6.37 19.00
C GLY A 174 9.50 -6.15 18.62
N TYR A 175 9.89 -6.56 17.39
CA TYR A 175 11.23 -6.29 16.88
C TYR A 175 11.48 -4.80 16.68
N ARG A 176 10.50 -4.06 16.13
CA ARG A 176 10.63 -2.61 15.95
C ARG A 176 10.74 -1.88 17.28
N LEU A 177 9.92 -2.25 18.28
CA LEU A 177 10.01 -1.70 19.63
C LEU A 177 11.40 -1.94 20.24
N ALA A 178 11.93 -3.16 20.13
CA ALA A 178 13.27 -3.51 20.62
C ALA A 178 14.39 -2.73 19.90
N ASN A 179 14.15 -2.21 18.69
CA ASN A 179 15.08 -1.37 17.94
C ASN A 179 14.79 0.14 18.08
N GLY A 180 14.10 0.55 19.14
CA GLY A 180 13.92 1.95 19.52
C GLY A 180 12.78 2.68 18.81
N HIS A 181 11.89 1.98 18.10
CA HIS A 181 10.69 2.59 17.54
C HIS A 181 9.59 2.72 18.59
N GLN A 182 8.83 3.80 18.55
CA GLN A 182 7.52 3.84 19.19
C GLN A 182 6.53 3.08 18.32
N VAL A 183 5.75 2.17 18.91
CA VAL A 183 4.88 1.28 18.12
C VAL A 183 3.45 1.38 18.64
N PHE A 184 2.53 1.62 17.72
CA PHE A 184 1.11 1.78 17.98
C PHE A 184 0.27 0.85 17.10
N LEU A 185 -0.82 0.34 17.66
CA LEU A 185 -1.84 -0.43 16.95
C LEU A 185 -3.12 0.38 16.95
N PHE A 186 -3.62 0.76 15.78
CA PHE A 186 -4.94 1.36 15.62
C PHE A 186 -5.89 0.35 15.00
N SER A 187 -6.77 -0.19 15.83
CA SER A 187 -7.77 -1.22 15.49
C SER A 187 -9.15 -0.77 15.96
N PRO A 188 -9.72 0.30 15.34
CA PRO A 188 -11.01 0.84 15.78
C PRO A 188 -12.10 -0.24 15.65
N GLY A 189 -12.96 -0.35 16.66
CA GLY A 189 -13.93 -1.43 16.79
C GLY A 189 -13.45 -2.63 17.62
N SER A 190 -12.14 -2.76 17.86
CA SER A 190 -11.57 -3.76 18.76
C SER A 190 -11.47 -3.24 20.20
N GLN A 191 -11.46 -4.15 21.18
CA GLN A 191 -11.27 -3.80 22.58
C GLN A 191 -9.84 -3.26 22.82
N LYS A 192 -8.84 -3.86 22.17
CA LYS A 192 -7.44 -3.48 22.27
C LYS A 192 -7.03 -2.60 21.10
N THR A 193 -6.78 -1.33 21.37
CA THR A 193 -6.35 -0.35 20.36
C THR A 193 -5.76 0.88 21.02
N HIS A 194 -4.82 1.55 20.35
CA HIS A 194 -4.51 2.94 20.64
C HIS A 194 -5.59 3.84 20.04
N ARG A 195 -5.63 5.09 20.48
CA ARG A 195 -6.69 6.04 20.14
C ARG A 195 -6.16 7.14 19.23
N TRP A 196 -7.03 7.62 18.38
CA TRP A 196 -6.76 8.74 17.48
C TRP A 196 -7.99 9.58 17.25
N ASN A 197 -7.93 10.83 17.64
CA ASN A 197 -8.97 11.82 17.39
C ASN A 197 -8.54 12.72 16.21
N PRO A 198 -9.21 12.66 15.05
CA PRO A 198 -8.86 13.48 13.91
C PRO A 198 -8.94 14.99 14.17
N LEU A 199 -9.79 15.43 15.12
CA LEU A 199 -9.94 16.84 15.43
C LEU A 199 -8.74 17.44 16.18
N ASP A 200 -7.91 16.63 16.84
CA ASP A 200 -6.69 17.08 17.53
C ASP A 200 -5.61 17.60 16.55
N PHE A 201 -5.72 17.30 15.26
CA PHE A 201 -4.76 17.70 14.23
C PHE A 201 -5.24 18.90 13.39
N VAL A 202 -6.42 19.43 13.70
CA VAL A 202 -6.92 20.66 13.10
C VAL A 202 -6.18 21.87 13.69
N ARG A 203 -5.62 22.71 12.82
CA ARG A 203 -4.86 23.89 13.26
C ARG A 203 -5.74 24.91 14.00
N ALA A 204 -5.18 25.55 15.00
CA ALA A 204 -5.92 26.46 15.88
C ALA A 204 -6.24 27.83 15.23
N ASP A 205 -5.38 28.31 14.32
CA ASP A 205 -5.62 29.61 13.65
C ASP A 205 -6.81 29.51 12.69
N ARG A 206 -7.62 30.55 12.64
CA ARG A 206 -8.91 30.52 11.94
C ARG A 206 -8.80 30.27 10.44
N GLY A 207 -7.74 30.74 9.78
CA GLY A 207 -7.55 30.55 8.34
C GLY A 207 -7.23 29.09 7.98
N ASN A 208 -6.19 28.56 8.59
CA ASN A 208 -5.77 27.18 8.36
C ASN A 208 -6.79 26.16 8.90
N ARG A 209 -7.45 26.47 10.02
CA ARG A 209 -8.50 25.63 10.59
C ARG A 209 -9.63 25.37 9.58
N THR A 210 -10.08 26.40 8.88
CA THR A 210 -11.11 26.26 7.86
C THR A 210 -10.68 25.31 6.75
N ILE A 211 -9.44 25.43 6.26
CA ILE A 211 -8.90 24.52 5.23
C ILE A 211 -8.84 23.09 5.74
N ASP A 212 -8.32 22.87 6.96
CA ASP A 212 -8.23 21.52 7.54
C ASP A 212 -9.61 20.86 7.70
N ILE A 213 -10.61 21.63 8.12
CA ILE A 213 -12.00 21.15 8.28
C ILE A 213 -12.61 20.82 6.92
N GLN A 214 -12.44 21.69 5.91
CA GLN A 214 -12.96 21.45 4.56
C GLN A 214 -12.33 20.20 3.92
N ASN A 215 -11.01 20.03 4.07
CA ASN A 215 -10.32 18.81 3.62
C ASN A 215 -10.87 17.56 4.31
N MET A 216 -11.11 17.62 5.63
CA MET A 216 -11.71 16.51 6.37
C MET A 216 -13.13 16.20 5.89
N ALA A 217 -13.95 17.21 5.65
CA ALA A 217 -15.30 17.03 5.12
C ALA A 217 -15.30 16.39 3.73
N ALA A 218 -14.40 16.80 2.84
CA ALA A 218 -14.23 16.22 1.52
C ALA A 218 -13.80 14.75 1.57
N ILE A 219 -12.95 14.37 2.53
CA ILE A 219 -12.57 12.96 2.75
C ILE A 219 -13.74 12.12 3.26
N LEU A 220 -14.53 12.66 4.20
CA LEU A 220 -15.68 11.97 4.78
C LEU A 220 -16.81 11.78 3.77
N ILE A 221 -17.04 12.77 2.92
CA ILE A 221 -18.11 12.80 1.90
C ILE A 221 -17.45 13.10 0.54
N PRO A 222 -16.83 12.13 -0.13
CA PRO A 222 -16.23 12.34 -1.44
C PRO A 222 -17.28 12.64 -2.50
N GLU A 223 -17.04 13.63 -3.34
CA GLU A 223 -17.92 13.98 -4.47
C GLU A 223 -17.84 12.94 -5.58
N ALA A 224 -18.99 12.51 -6.06
CA ALA A 224 -19.09 11.66 -7.24
C ALA A 224 -19.06 12.54 -8.50
N ILE A 225 -17.87 12.77 -9.04
CA ILE A 225 -17.65 13.60 -10.23
C ILE A 225 -18.53 13.13 -11.38
N GLY A 226 -19.30 14.05 -11.98
CA GLY A 226 -20.17 13.77 -13.11
C GLY A 226 -21.53 13.13 -12.77
N SER A 227 -21.90 13.02 -11.50
CA SER A 227 -23.23 12.59 -11.06
C SER A 227 -24.11 13.76 -10.64
N GLU A 228 -25.44 13.61 -10.78
CA GLU A 228 -26.42 14.56 -10.26
C GLU A 228 -26.32 14.72 -8.72
N ASN A 229 -25.74 13.74 -8.04
CA ASN A 229 -25.53 13.75 -6.61
C ASN A 229 -24.37 14.65 -6.14
N ALA A 230 -23.47 15.10 -7.04
CA ALA A 230 -22.32 15.91 -6.66
C ALA A 230 -22.74 17.22 -5.94
N VAL A 231 -23.81 17.86 -6.39
CA VAL A 231 -24.34 19.09 -5.77
C VAL A 231 -24.79 18.82 -4.31
N TRP A 232 -25.48 17.72 -4.07
CA TRP A 232 -25.97 17.33 -2.74
C TRP A 232 -24.81 16.95 -1.82
N GLN A 233 -23.79 16.27 -2.35
CA GLN A 233 -22.57 15.92 -1.62
C GLN A 233 -21.76 17.18 -1.24
N GLY A 234 -21.63 18.16 -2.12
CA GLY A 234 -21.00 19.45 -1.81
C GLY A 234 -21.75 20.22 -0.70
N MET A 235 -23.09 20.21 -0.73
CA MET A 235 -23.89 20.76 0.36
C MET A 235 -23.66 20.01 1.68
N ALA A 236 -23.66 18.68 1.64
CA ALA A 236 -23.39 17.86 2.82
C ALA A 236 -21.99 18.10 3.39
N GLN A 237 -20.96 18.28 2.52
CA GLN A 237 -19.62 18.68 2.95
C GLN A 237 -19.62 20.03 3.68
N GLN A 238 -20.30 21.02 3.14
CA GLN A 238 -20.37 22.36 3.76
C GLN A 238 -21.03 22.30 5.14
N VAL A 239 -22.11 21.53 5.27
CA VAL A 239 -22.85 21.38 6.52
C VAL A 239 -22.04 20.64 7.58
N ILE A 240 -21.45 19.51 7.24
CA ILE A 240 -20.61 18.76 8.20
C ILE A 240 -19.38 19.57 8.61
N ALA A 241 -18.78 20.32 7.68
CA ALA A 241 -17.67 21.22 7.97
C ALA A 241 -18.08 22.33 8.96
N GLY A 242 -19.26 22.91 8.79
CA GLY A 242 -19.81 23.89 9.73
C GLY A 242 -20.03 23.33 11.13
N VAL A 243 -20.53 22.10 11.23
CA VAL A 243 -20.74 21.44 12.55
C VAL A 243 -19.40 21.04 13.19
N ILE A 244 -18.41 20.56 12.41
CA ILE A 244 -17.05 20.30 12.91
C ILE A 244 -16.46 21.61 13.46
N SER A 245 -16.59 22.72 12.72
CA SER A 245 -16.12 24.04 13.18
C SER A 245 -16.80 24.45 14.47
N TYR A 246 -18.12 24.28 14.57
CA TYR A 246 -18.89 24.55 15.78
C TYR A 246 -18.41 23.73 16.98
N VAL A 247 -18.23 22.42 16.82
CA VAL A 247 -17.71 21.55 17.90
C VAL A 247 -16.31 21.99 18.37
N LEU A 248 -15.47 22.50 17.48
CA LEU A 248 -14.15 23.02 17.82
C LEU A 248 -14.18 24.39 18.51
N GLU A 249 -15.18 25.22 18.24
CA GLU A 249 -15.30 26.59 18.74
C GLU A 249 -16.08 26.69 20.03
N SER A 250 -17.21 25.97 20.11
CA SER A 250 -18.14 26.09 21.21
C SER A 250 -17.54 25.66 22.55
N ARG A 251 -17.86 26.42 23.59
CA ARG A 251 -17.46 26.13 24.97
C ARG A 251 -18.13 24.85 25.50
N HIS A 252 -19.30 24.53 24.96
CA HIS A 252 -20.05 23.32 25.32
C HIS A 252 -19.24 22.03 25.05
N TYR A 253 -18.43 21.99 23.97
CA TYR A 253 -17.63 20.83 23.57
C TYR A 253 -16.17 20.88 24.05
N ARG A 254 -15.80 21.80 24.92
CA ARG A 254 -14.38 22.06 25.29
C ARG A 254 -13.60 20.81 25.67
N ASN A 255 -14.23 19.86 26.35
CA ASN A 255 -13.57 18.64 26.84
C ASN A 255 -13.91 17.38 26.04
N ARG A 256 -14.64 17.49 24.93
CA ARG A 256 -15.12 16.38 24.13
C ARG A 256 -15.20 16.70 22.63
N ARG A 257 -14.18 17.37 22.13
CA ARG A 257 -14.06 17.74 20.72
C ARG A 257 -13.63 16.52 19.90
N ASN A 258 -14.59 15.77 19.35
CA ASN A 258 -14.35 14.60 18.52
C ASN A 258 -15.48 14.40 17.51
N LEU A 259 -15.28 13.52 16.52
CA LEU A 259 -16.30 13.26 15.49
C LEU A 259 -17.53 12.51 16.04
N GLY A 260 -17.43 11.90 17.21
CA GLY A 260 -18.59 11.33 17.89
C GLY A 260 -19.60 12.41 18.31
N GLU A 261 -19.12 13.54 18.80
CA GLU A 261 -19.98 14.69 19.13
C GLU A 261 -20.58 15.31 17.86
N VAL A 262 -19.83 15.35 16.76
CA VAL A 262 -20.36 15.74 15.45
C VAL A 262 -21.49 14.80 15.01
N ASN A 263 -21.31 13.49 15.18
CA ASN A 263 -22.37 12.52 14.89
C ASN A 263 -23.59 12.72 15.80
N ALA A 264 -23.38 12.94 17.10
CA ALA A 264 -24.44 13.18 18.06
C ALA A 264 -25.26 14.42 17.69
N PHE A 265 -24.60 15.50 17.23
CA PHE A 265 -25.26 16.72 16.77
C PHE A 265 -26.31 16.46 15.69
N PHE A 266 -26.01 15.61 14.72
CA PHE A 266 -26.93 15.26 13.63
C PHE A 266 -28.00 14.23 14.01
N ASN A 267 -27.93 13.62 15.19
CA ASN A 267 -28.83 12.57 15.65
C ASN A 267 -29.61 12.97 16.91
N THR A 268 -29.75 14.25 17.21
CA THR A 268 -30.46 14.77 18.40
C THR A 268 -31.95 14.54 18.38
N GLY A 269 -32.56 14.23 17.23
CA GLY A 269 -34.02 14.12 17.08
C GLY A 269 -34.76 15.47 17.05
N VAL A 270 -34.04 16.59 17.14
CA VAL A 270 -34.59 17.95 17.06
C VAL A 270 -34.45 18.47 15.63
N ASP A 271 -35.35 19.39 15.23
CA ASP A 271 -35.20 20.07 13.94
C ASP A 271 -33.88 20.86 13.88
N LEU A 272 -32.97 20.43 13.00
CA LEU A 272 -31.63 20.96 12.91
C LEU A 272 -31.59 22.44 12.48
N GLN A 273 -32.49 22.88 11.60
CA GLN A 273 -32.55 24.27 11.18
C GLN A 273 -32.91 25.18 12.36
N SER A 274 -33.91 24.81 13.16
CA SER A 274 -34.28 25.52 14.37
C SER A 274 -33.19 25.49 15.44
N MET A 275 -32.45 24.36 15.54
CA MET A 275 -31.34 24.22 16.47
C MET A 275 -30.18 25.15 16.08
N MET A 276 -29.76 25.14 14.81
CA MET A 276 -28.70 26.02 14.31
C MET A 276 -29.03 27.49 14.43
N LYS A 277 -30.32 27.88 14.25
CA LYS A 277 -30.78 29.23 14.47
C LYS A 277 -30.61 29.67 15.93
N ARG A 278 -31.04 28.83 16.88
CA ARG A 278 -30.85 29.09 18.32
C ARG A 278 -29.40 29.18 18.73
N ILE A 279 -28.55 28.30 18.23
CA ILE A 279 -27.11 28.36 18.49
C ILE A 279 -26.51 29.70 18.03
N LYS A 280 -26.85 30.16 16.83
CA LYS A 280 -26.39 31.46 16.32
C LYS A 280 -26.84 32.65 17.18
N GLU A 281 -28.06 32.57 17.73
CA GLU A 281 -28.62 33.61 18.59
C GLU A 281 -27.99 33.61 19.99
N SER A 282 -27.55 32.43 20.48
CA SER A 282 -27.01 32.27 21.84
C SER A 282 -25.51 32.37 21.95
N GLU A 283 -24.76 31.99 20.91
CA GLU A 283 -23.29 31.97 20.92
C GLU A 283 -22.72 33.05 19.99
N GLY A 284 -22.28 34.22 20.57
CA GLY A 284 -21.78 35.38 19.81
C GLY A 284 -20.35 35.23 19.29
N ASP A 285 -19.57 34.24 19.79
CA ASP A 285 -18.13 34.08 19.49
C ASP A 285 -17.85 33.14 18.29
N LEU A 286 -18.88 32.68 17.58
CA LEU A 286 -18.74 31.75 16.44
C LEU A 286 -17.99 32.44 15.28
N SER A 287 -17.18 31.65 14.58
CA SER A 287 -16.51 32.13 13.37
C SER A 287 -17.50 32.39 12.24
N ARG A 288 -17.12 33.28 11.34
CA ARG A 288 -17.90 33.54 10.13
C ARG A 288 -18.15 32.27 9.32
N PHE A 289 -17.15 31.38 9.24
CA PHE A 289 -17.27 30.11 8.54
C PHE A 289 -18.38 29.22 9.11
N THR A 290 -18.48 29.10 10.44
CA THR A 290 -19.55 28.35 11.12
C THR A 290 -20.92 28.99 10.84
N ILE A 291 -21.03 30.31 10.96
CA ILE A 291 -22.27 31.06 10.72
C ILE A 291 -22.73 30.91 9.27
N ASP A 292 -21.82 31.07 8.31
CA ASP A 292 -22.13 30.96 6.87
C ASP A 292 -22.57 29.53 6.50
N SER A 293 -21.92 28.51 7.06
CA SER A 293 -22.30 27.10 6.87
C SER A 293 -23.69 26.79 7.46
N PHE A 294 -24.03 27.33 8.63
CA PHE A 294 -25.35 27.20 9.23
C PHE A 294 -26.40 27.93 8.41
N ASN A 295 -26.12 29.15 7.94
CA ASN A 295 -27.02 29.90 7.07
C ASN A 295 -27.31 29.15 5.77
N ALA A 296 -26.28 28.54 5.16
CA ALA A 296 -26.43 27.73 3.96
C ALA A 296 -27.37 26.55 4.19
N PHE A 297 -27.23 25.84 5.32
CA PHE A 297 -28.14 24.73 5.65
C PHE A 297 -29.56 25.21 5.93
N MET A 298 -29.72 26.30 6.68
CA MET A 298 -31.04 26.87 7.01
C MET A 298 -31.79 27.38 5.78
N SER A 299 -31.11 27.75 4.72
CA SER A 299 -31.73 28.20 3.46
C SER A 299 -32.20 27.04 2.56
N LEU A 300 -31.82 25.78 2.89
CA LEU A 300 -32.23 24.62 2.10
C LEU A 300 -33.71 24.33 2.28
N ASN A 301 -34.36 23.93 1.18
CA ASN A 301 -35.69 23.34 1.29
C ASN A 301 -35.61 21.96 1.96
N GLU A 302 -36.74 21.47 2.45
CA GLU A 302 -36.83 20.23 3.21
C GLU A 302 -36.20 19.00 2.48
N ARG A 303 -36.44 18.89 1.16
CA ARG A 303 -35.90 17.81 0.34
C ARG A 303 -34.37 17.85 0.26
N ALA A 304 -33.80 19.02 0.03
CA ALA A 304 -32.35 19.24 -0.04
C ALA A 304 -31.69 18.98 1.33
N ALA A 305 -32.28 19.49 2.41
CA ALA A 305 -31.80 19.26 3.76
C ALA A 305 -31.79 17.76 4.13
N ARG A 306 -32.86 17.03 3.82
CA ARG A 306 -32.91 15.57 4.03
C ARG A 306 -31.85 14.82 3.22
N SER A 307 -31.65 15.20 1.96
CA SER A 307 -30.61 14.57 1.11
C SER A 307 -29.21 14.77 1.70
N ALA A 308 -28.85 16.00 2.07
CA ALA A 308 -27.57 16.30 2.71
C ALA A 308 -27.40 15.52 4.03
N LEU A 309 -28.45 15.42 4.85
CA LEU A 309 -28.40 14.67 6.10
C LEU A 309 -28.17 13.17 5.90
N LEU A 310 -28.74 12.57 4.86
CA LEU A 310 -28.51 11.15 4.56
C LEU A 310 -27.03 10.89 4.22
N ASP A 311 -26.40 11.75 3.43
CA ASP A 311 -24.99 11.64 3.11
C ASP A 311 -24.10 11.82 4.35
N ILE A 312 -24.42 12.80 5.20
CA ILE A 312 -23.73 13.03 6.47
C ILE A 312 -23.88 11.83 7.41
N GLN A 313 -25.10 11.31 7.60
CA GLN A 313 -25.34 10.15 8.45
C GLN A 313 -24.63 8.88 7.97
N LYS A 314 -24.52 8.73 6.65
CA LYS A 314 -23.75 7.64 6.04
C LYS A 314 -22.26 7.81 6.30
N ALA A 315 -21.73 9.01 6.15
CA ALA A 315 -20.31 9.33 6.39
C ALA A 315 -19.92 9.14 7.86
N LEU A 316 -20.79 9.54 8.77
CA LEU A 316 -20.60 9.40 10.22
C LEU A 316 -21.05 8.04 10.78
N GLY A 317 -21.47 7.10 9.91
CA GLY A 317 -21.90 5.76 10.29
C GLY A 317 -20.94 5.00 11.23
N PRO A 318 -19.60 5.06 11.03
CA PRO A 318 -18.65 4.43 11.94
C PRO A 318 -18.79 4.88 13.40
N PHE A 319 -19.12 6.15 13.64
CA PHE A 319 -19.24 6.76 14.97
C PHE A 319 -20.55 6.41 15.70
N ARG A 320 -21.37 5.51 15.17
CA ARG A 320 -22.49 4.88 15.89
C ARG A 320 -22.04 3.72 16.76
N ASN A 321 -20.84 3.19 16.51
CA ASN A 321 -20.27 2.11 17.31
C ASN A 321 -19.51 2.70 18.51
N GLU A 322 -19.86 2.30 19.72
CA GLU A 322 -19.27 2.82 20.97
C GLU A 322 -17.77 2.58 21.09
N ARG A 323 -17.25 1.46 20.54
CA ARG A 323 -15.80 1.20 20.52
C ARG A 323 -15.08 2.15 19.57
N VAL A 324 -15.68 2.45 18.42
CA VAL A 324 -15.15 3.44 17.48
C VAL A 324 -15.16 4.83 18.12
N LEU A 325 -16.23 5.20 18.82
CA LEU A 325 -16.30 6.43 19.60
C LEU A 325 -15.16 6.53 20.60
N ALA A 326 -14.97 5.48 21.41
CA ALA A 326 -13.91 5.43 22.41
C ALA A 326 -12.51 5.48 21.78
N ALA A 327 -12.30 4.77 20.66
CA ALA A 327 -11.04 4.77 19.92
C ALA A 327 -10.72 6.09 19.22
N THR A 328 -11.72 6.97 19.02
CA THR A 328 -11.56 8.26 18.32
C THR A 328 -11.86 9.47 19.21
N ALA A 329 -12.01 9.28 20.53
CA ALA A 329 -12.31 10.35 21.47
C ALA A 329 -11.10 11.25 21.75
N VAL A 330 -9.89 10.70 21.85
CA VAL A 330 -8.63 11.39 22.15
C VAL A 330 -7.48 10.76 21.36
N THR A 331 -6.33 11.41 21.32
CA THR A 331 -5.14 10.88 20.67
C THR A 331 -4.07 10.51 21.69
N ASP A 332 -3.60 9.26 21.66
CA ASP A 332 -2.47 8.75 22.43
C ASP A 332 -1.28 8.30 21.55
N MET A 333 -1.42 8.36 20.24
CA MET A 333 -0.39 8.02 19.27
C MET A 333 0.50 9.23 18.94
N ALA A 334 1.82 9.01 18.86
CA ALA A 334 2.81 10.07 18.59
C ALA A 334 2.88 10.46 17.09
N ILE A 335 1.74 10.72 16.44
CA ILE A 335 1.64 11.01 15.01
C ILE A 335 2.48 12.23 14.61
N SER A 336 2.44 13.31 15.39
CA SER A 336 3.22 14.53 15.14
C SER A 336 4.75 14.33 15.23
N SER A 337 5.20 13.16 15.69
CA SER A 337 6.62 12.83 15.83
C SER A 337 7.18 11.99 14.67
N LEU A 338 6.35 11.58 13.70
CA LEU A 338 6.73 10.67 12.61
C LEU A 338 7.99 11.09 11.85
N GLN A 339 8.21 12.39 11.65
CA GLN A 339 9.38 12.93 10.95
C GLN A 339 10.56 13.27 11.87
N ARG A 340 10.42 13.12 13.20
CA ARG A 340 11.45 13.48 14.19
C ARG A 340 12.09 12.26 14.88
N ARG A 341 11.31 11.21 15.08
CA ARG A 341 11.77 9.95 15.70
C ARG A 341 11.04 8.77 15.09
N PRO A 342 11.63 7.56 15.11
CA PRO A 342 11.01 6.41 14.44
C PRO A 342 9.74 5.97 15.17
N VAL A 343 8.62 6.14 14.49
CA VAL A 343 7.27 5.73 14.94
C VAL A 343 6.69 4.76 13.93
N THR A 344 6.07 3.68 14.41
CA THR A 344 5.35 2.73 13.55
C THR A 344 3.91 2.62 14.01
N ILE A 345 2.98 2.86 13.10
CA ILE A 345 1.55 2.74 13.35
C ILE A 345 1.00 1.64 12.44
N TYR A 346 0.38 0.64 13.05
CA TYR A 346 -0.32 -0.44 12.34
C TYR A 346 -1.80 -0.14 12.35
N LEU A 347 -2.40 -0.09 11.16
CA LEU A 347 -3.83 0.06 10.94
C LEU A 347 -4.41 -1.33 10.74
N ALA A 348 -4.93 -1.93 11.80
CA ALA A 348 -5.37 -3.33 11.81
C ALA A 348 -6.84 -3.48 12.24
N PRO A 349 -7.79 -2.96 11.46
CA PRO A 349 -9.21 -3.19 11.71
C PRO A 349 -9.55 -4.66 11.47
N ASN A 350 -10.57 -5.16 12.15
CA ASN A 350 -11.11 -6.47 11.84
C ASN A 350 -11.67 -6.48 10.41
N ILE A 351 -11.39 -7.53 9.65
CA ILE A 351 -11.83 -7.64 8.26
C ILE A 351 -13.35 -7.62 8.12
N THR A 352 -14.09 -8.13 9.11
CA THR A 352 -15.56 -8.10 9.16
C THR A 352 -16.12 -6.68 9.25
N ASP A 353 -15.37 -5.77 9.88
CA ASP A 353 -15.80 -4.41 10.16
C ASP A 353 -15.35 -3.42 9.06
N MET A 354 -14.56 -3.89 8.08
CA MET A 354 -13.97 -3.07 7.01
C MET A 354 -15.02 -2.24 6.24
N THR A 355 -16.22 -2.78 6.03
CA THR A 355 -17.26 -2.06 5.29
C THR A 355 -17.62 -0.73 5.97
N ILE A 356 -17.65 -0.72 7.31
CA ILE A 356 -17.96 0.45 8.13
C ILE A 356 -16.70 1.29 8.35
N LEU A 357 -15.56 0.67 8.71
CA LEU A 357 -14.35 1.36 9.15
C LEU A 357 -13.51 1.94 8.01
N ARG A 358 -13.77 1.55 6.76
CA ARG A 358 -12.98 1.95 5.59
C ARG A 358 -12.81 3.47 5.47
N SER A 359 -13.89 4.25 5.67
CA SER A 359 -13.83 5.72 5.61
C SER A 359 -12.94 6.31 6.70
N LEU A 360 -12.96 5.73 7.90
CA LEU A 360 -12.12 6.16 9.02
C LEU A 360 -10.63 5.90 8.74
N LEU A 361 -10.30 4.73 8.17
CA LEU A 361 -8.92 4.42 7.79
C LEU A 361 -8.42 5.31 6.66
N THR A 362 -9.28 5.59 5.68
CA THR A 362 -8.98 6.54 4.60
C THR A 362 -8.69 7.92 5.17
N LEU A 363 -9.54 8.41 6.08
CA LEU A 363 -9.33 9.67 6.77
C LEU A 363 -8.00 9.69 7.53
N PHE A 364 -7.64 8.61 8.24
CA PHE A 364 -6.38 8.50 8.94
C PHE A 364 -5.18 8.67 8.00
N VAL A 365 -5.13 7.87 6.93
CA VAL A 365 -4.00 7.88 5.98
C VAL A 365 -3.85 9.25 5.30
N GLN A 366 -4.96 9.85 4.85
CA GLN A 366 -4.94 11.16 4.20
C GLN A 366 -4.55 12.28 5.18
N GLN A 367 -5.11 12.28 6.39
CA GLN A 367 -4.78 13.29 7.40
C GLN A 367 -3.32 13.21 7.84
N VAL A 368 -2.78 11.99 8.02
CA VAL A 368 -1.34 11.83 8.34
C VAL A 368 -0.48 12.34 7.18
N MET A 369 -0.85 12.07 5.94
CA MET A 369 -0.13 12.60 4.78
C MET A 369 -0.18 14.13 4.74
N ASP A 370 -1.34 14.74 4.97
CA ASP A 370 -1.50 16.19 5.02
C ASP A 370 -0.64 16.80 6.13
N LEU A 371 -0.62 16.17 7.30
CA LEU A 371 0.22 16.60 8.43
C LEU A 371 1.71 16.60 8.06
N LEU A 372 2.19 15.55 7.40
CA LEU A 372 3.59 15.38 7.01
C LEU A 372 4.03 16.32 5.87
N THR A 373 3.09 16.84 5.09
CA THR A 373 3.34 17.75 3.96
C THR A 373 3.12 19.22 4.29
N ARG A 374 2.76 19.56 5.55
CA ARG A 374 2.56 20.96 5.98
C ARG A 374 3.81 21.80 5.89
N GLU A 375 4.96 21.21 6.23
CA GLU A 375 6.24 21.90 6.25
C GLU A 375 7.29 21.06 5.52
N HIS A 376 8.04 21.69 4.62
CA HIS A 376 9.14 21.03 3.94
C HIS A 376 10.38 21.03 4.84
N ASN A 377 10.84 19.85 5.24
CA ASN A 377 12.08 19.65 6.00
C ASN A 377 12.93 18.59 5.30
N PRO A 378 14.05 18.97 4.67
CA PRO A 378 14.93 18.04 3.98
C PRO A 378 15.61 17.02 4.92
N ASP A 379 15.78 17.38 6.20
CA ASP A 379 16.40 16.52 7.22
C ASP A 379 15.37 15.65 7.97
N ALA A 380 14.11 15.67 7.54
CA ALA A 380 13.05 14.88 8.14
C ALA A 380 13.36 13.37 8.03
N LEU A 381 13.06 12.64 9.11
CA LEU A 381 13.12 11.19 9.08
C LEU A 381 12.17 10.65 7.99
N PRO A 382 12.61 9.72 7.14
CA PRO A 382 11.75 9.16 6.10
C PRO A 382 10.55 8.42 6.70
N VAL A 383 9.37 8.67 6.12
CA VAL A 383 8.12 8.02 6.50
C VAL A 383 7.67 7.10 5.37
N TYR A 384 7.42 5.85 5.68
CA TYR A 384 7.04 4.82 4.72
C TYR A 384 5.61 4.36 4.92
N PHE A 385 4.74 4.65 3.96
CA PHE A 385 3.39 4.11 3.91
C PHE A 385 3.41 2.76 3.19
N LEU A 386 3.25 1.69 3.93
CA LEU A 386 3.16 0.33 3.43
C LEU A 386 1.69 -0.09 3.42
N LEU A 387 1.02 0.18 2.30
CA LEU A 387 -0.41 -0.03 2.13
C LEU A 387 -0.69 -1.44 1.59
N ASP A 388 -0.71 -2.43 2.49
CA ASP A 388 -1.09 -3.80 2.12
C ASP A 388 -2.60 -3.86 1.85
N GLU A 389 -2.99 -4.65 0.85
CA GLU A 389 -4.38 -4.72 0.35
C GLU A 389 -4.99 -3.34 0.04
N PHE A 390 -4.25 -2.50 -0.71
CA PHE A 390 -4.63 -1.12 -1.04
C PHE A 390 -6.06 -0.98 -1.59
N ARG A 391 -6.55 -2.00 -2.31
CA ARG A 391 -7.94 -2.07 -2.78
C ARG A 391 -8.98 -1.91 -1.66
N GLN A 392 -8.67 -2.34 -0.44
CA GLN A 392 -9.61 -2.33 0.68
C GLN A 392 -9.85 -0.93 1.24
N LEU A 393 -8.95 0.00 1.03
CA LEU A 393 -9.16 1.40 1.29
C LEU A 393 -10.10 1.99 0.23
N LYS A 394 -10.91 2.98 0.61
CA LYS A 394 -11.77 3.67 -0.37
C LYS A 394 -10.92 4.42 -1.41
N LYS A 395 -11.61 4.99 -2.39
CA LYS A 395 -11.02 5.89 -3.36
C LYS A 395 -10.29 7.04 -2.65
N MET A 396 -9.00 7.17 -2.91
CA MET A 396 -8.10 8.14 -2.29
C MET A 396 -7.49 9.01 -3.38
N ASP A 397 -8.34 9.75 -4.11
CA ASP A 397 -7.90 10.58 -5.23
C ASP A 397 -6.84 11.59 -4.79
N GLU A 398 -7.00 12.19 -3.60
CA GLU A 398 -6.05 13.15 -3.05
C GLU A 398 -4.65 12.56 -2.82
N ILE A 399 -4.56 11.29 -2.42
CA ILE A 399 -3.27 10.61 -2.28
C ILE A 399 -2.61 10.42 -3.64
N LEU A 400 -3.37 9.98 -4.65
CA LEU A 400 -2.84 9.81 -6.00
C LEU A 400 -2.41 11.14 -6.62
N ASN A 401 -3.16 12.22 -6.38
CA ASN A 401 -2.83 13.57 -6.83
C ASN A 401 -1.56 14.12 -6.16
N LYS A 402 -1.31 13.80 -4.89
CA LYS A 402 -0.13 14.22 -4.13
C LYS A 402 1.11 13.36 -4.39
N LEU A 403 0.93 12.17 -4.95
CA LEU A 403 2.00 11.19 -5.15
C LEU A 403 3.26 11.76 -5.85
N PRO A 404 3.15 12.60 -6.90
CA PRO A 404 4.33 13.18 -7.55
C PRO A 404 5.15 14.11 -6.63
N TYR A 405 4.54 14.66 -5.59
CA TYR A 405 5.15 15.71 -4.76
C TYR A 405 5.67 15.18 -3.43
N VAL A 406 5.05 14.14 -2.86
CA VAL A 406 5.33 13.69 -1.49
C VAL A 406 6.72 13.07 -1.32
N ALA A 407 7.35 12.61 -2.40
CA ALA A 407 8.73 12.16 -2.37
C ALA A 407 9.70 13.26 -1.88
N GLY A 408 9.43 14.53 -2.24
CA GLY A 408 10.19 15.70 -1.77
C GLY A 408 10.08 15.95 -0.27
N TYR A 409 9.08 15.39 0.42
CA TYR A 409 8.89 15.46 1.87
C TYR A 409 9.43 14.23 2.61
N ASN A 410 10.31 13.44 2.00
CA ASN A 410 10.80 12.17 2.52
C ASN A 410 9.69 11.14 2.80
N ILE A 411 8.57 11.22 2.08
CA ILE A 411 7.45 10.28 2.18
C ILE A 411 7.56 9.28 1.03
N LYS A 412 7.56 8.00 1.39
CA LYS A 412 7.58 6.88 0.44
C LYS A 412 6.32 6.07 0.58
N MET A 413 5.79 5.60 -0.54
CA MET A 413 4.59 4.81 -0.55
C MET A 413 4.82 3.48 -1.26
N ALA A 414 4.29 2.41 -0.70
CA ALA A 414 4.18 1.12 -1.34
C ALA A 414 2.72 0.71 -1.42
N PHE A 415 2.25 0.57 -2.64
CA PHE A 415 0.92 0.08 -2.95
C PHE A 415 0.99 -1.42 -3.23
N VAL A 416 0.40 -2.23 -2.37
CA VAL A 416 0.36 -3.68 -2.55
C VAL A 416 -1.02 -4.08 -3.04
N VAL A 417 -1.08 -4.61 -4.27
CA VAL A 417 -2.32 -4.96 -4.96
C VAL A 417 -2.30 -6.40 -5.45
N GLN A 418 -3.47 -6.95 -5.76
CA GLN A 418 -3.56 -8.31 -6.29
C GLN A 418 -3.33 -8.33 -7.80
N ASP A 419 -3.87 -7.36 -8.52
CA ASP A 419 -3.80 -7.20 -9.96
C ASP A 419 -4.02 -5.72 -10.34
N LEU A 420 -3.73 -5.36 -11.58
CA LEU A 420 -3.93 -4.00 -12.08
C LEU A 420 -5.39 -3.70 -12.40
N LYS A 421 -6.20 -4.71 -12.73
CA LYS A 421 -7.62 -4.52 -13.03
C LYS A 421 -8.39 -4.04 -11.80
N SER A 422 -8.01 -4.49 -10.61
CA SER A 422 -8.62 -4.02 -9.35
C SER A 422 -8.41 -2.53 -9.09
N ILE A 423 -7.35 -1.95 -9.64
CA ILE A 423 -7.13 -0.49 -9.60
C ILE A 423 -8.09 0.20 -10.57
N ASP A 424 -8.29 -0.34 -11.78
CA ASP A 424 -9.24 0.21 -12.75
C ASP A 424 -10.67 0.27 -12.23
N GLU A 425 -11.09 -0.75 -11.48
CA GLU A 425 -12.43 -0.81 -10.88
C GLU A 425 -12.70 0.30 -9.87
N ILE A 426 -11.66 0.78 -9.17
CA ILE A 426 -11.80 1.79 -8.11
C ILE A 426 -11.53 3.19 -8.65
N TYR A 427 -10.48 3.35 -9.42
CA TYR A 427 -9.93 4.65 -9.80
C TYR A 427 -10.11 4.98 -11.29
N GLY A 428 -10.37 3.98 -12.13
CA GLY A 428 -10.38 4.11 -13.57
C GLY A 428 -8.98 3.96 -14.20
N GLU A 429 -8.99 3.77 -15.52
CA GLU A 429 -7.77 3.46 -16.29
C GLU A 429 -6.74 4.60 -16.28
N THR A 430 -7.23 5.85 -16.36
CA THR A 430 -6.37 7.05 -16.33
C THR A 430 -5.60 7.16 -15.01
N ALA A 431 -6.25 6.95 -13.89
CA ALA A 431 -5.60 7.00 -12.58
C ALA A 431 -4.62 5.83 -12.37
N ARG A 432 -4.93 4.63 -12.93
CA ARG A 432 -3.96 3.53 -12.97
C ARG A 432 -2.69 3.92 -13.73
N HIS A 433 -2.80 4.56 -14.90
CA HIS A 433 -1.64 5.03 -15.66
C HIS A 433 -0.82 6.04 -14.86
N SER A 434 -1.48 6.97 -14.17
CA SER A 434 -0.80 7.92 -13.29
C SER A 434 -0.07 7.22 -12.13
N LEU A 435 -0.71 6.26 -11.48
CA LEU A 435 -0.10 5.46 -10.40
C LEU A 435 1.13 4.70 -10.90
N LEU A 436 1.03 4.03 -12.06
CA LEU A 436 2.14 3.31 -12.68
C LEU A 436 3.31 4.23 -13.02
N GLY A 437 3.02 5.44 -13.54
CA GLY A 437 4.04 6.45 -13.87
C GLY A 437 4.75 7.01 -12.64
N ASN A 438 4.06 7.13 -11.50
CA ASN A 438 4.64 7.64 -10.26
C ASN A 438 5.34 6.55 -9.41
N CYS A 439 5.11 5.26 -9.70
CA CYS A 439 5.78 4.16 -9.02
C CYS A 439 7.01 3.71 -9.83
N GLY A 440 8.14 4.36 -9.63
CA GLY A 440 9.39 4.06 -10.36
C GLY A 440 10.01 2.69 -10.04
N LEU A 441 9.49 1.98 -9.02
CA LEU A 441 9.85 0.61 -8.67
C LEU A 441 8.59 -0.25 -8.64
N GLN A 442 8.51 -1.24 -9.56
CA GLN A 442 7.34 -2.11 -9.68
C GLN A 442 7.77 -3.57 -9.56
N LEU A 443 7.29 -4.25 -8.51
CA LEU A 443 7.58 -5.65 -8.24
C LEU A 443 6.38 -6.53 -8.60
N ILE A 444 6.52 -7.32 -9.67
CA ILE A 444 5.48 -8.24 -10.15
C ILE A 444 5.82 -9.65 -9.67
N LEU A 445 5.06 -10.13 -8.69
CA LEU A 445 5.24 -11.45 -8.07
C LEU A 445 4.50 -12.58 -8.81
N GLY A 446 3.69 -12.22 -9.79
CA GLY A 446 2.90 -13.10 -10.62
C GLY A 446 1.72 -12.36 -11.20
N ALA A 447 1.11 -12.90 -12.25
CA ALA A 447 -0.07 -12.34 -12.89
C ALA A 447 -1.04 -13.48 -13.23
N ASN A 448 -2.27 -13.41 -12.72
CA ASN A 448 -3.34 -14.34 -13.10
C ASN A 448 -4.29 -13.71 -14.13
N ASP A 449 -4.42 -12.39 -14.09
CA ASP A 449 -5.22 -11.60 -15.01
C ASP A 449 -4.44 -11.19 -16.27
N GLN A 450 -5.17 -10.98 -17.35
CA GLN A 450 -4.61 -10.64 -18.66
C GLN A 450 -3.98 -9.24 -18.65
N VAL A 451 -4.62 -8.27 -18.00
CA VAL A 451 -4.18 -6.87 -17.96
C VAL A 451 -2.79 -6.74 -17.34
N THR A 452 -2.56 -7.38 -16.19
CA THR A 452 -1.25 -7.39 -15.52
C THR A 452 -0.20 -8.12 -16.35
N ALA A 453 -0.55 -9.26 -16.97
CA ALA A 453 0.38 -10.04 -17.80
C ALA A 453 0.82 -9.26 -19.04
N GLU A 454 -0.11 -8.62 -19.75
CA GLU A 454 0.20 -7.79 -20.91
C GLU A 454 1.00 -6.54 -20.55
N TYR A 455 0.64 -5.89 -19.44
CA TYR A 455 1.42 -4.77 -18.92
C TYR A 455 2.88 -5.17 -18.66
N ALA A 456 3.09 -6.25 -17.92
CA ALA A 456 4.43 -6.76 -17.62
C ALA A 456 5.22 -7.09 -18.88
N SER A 457 4.61 -7.79 -19.84
CA SER A 457 5.23 -8.15 -21.12
C SER A 457 5.66 -6.92 -21.91
N ARG A 458 4.77 -5.92 -22.04
CA ARG A 458 5.08 -4.66 -22.74
C ARG A 458 6.17 -3.86 -22.04
N ALA A 459 6.15 -3.78 -20.70
CA ALA A 459 7.15 -3.07 -19.91
C ALA A 459 8.54 -3.73 -19.97
N LEU A 460 8.62 -5.04 -20.16
CA LEU A 460 9.85 -5.78 -20.37
C LEU A 460 10.50 -5.48 -21.72
N GLY A 461 9.72 -5.04 -22.70
CA GLY A 461 10.18 -4.72 -24.05
C GLY A 461 10.47 -5.93 -24.93
N LYS A 462 10.98 -5.63 -26.12
CA LYS A 462 11.19 -6.60 -27.20
C LYS A 462 12.68 -6.86 -27.41
N ARG A 463 12.99 -8.09 -27.83
CA ARG A 463 14.33 -8.50 -28.26
C ARG A 463 14.33 -9.04 -29.67
N THR A 464 15.44 -8.84 -30.35
CA THR A 464 15.69 -9.44 -31.67
C THR A 464 15.97 -10.93 -31.52
N ILE A 465 15.21 -11.77 -32.18
CA ILE A 465 15.50 -13.19 -32.33
C ILE A 465 15.91 -13.50 -33.76
N ARG A 466 16.83 -14.42 -33.90
CA ARG A 466 17.30 -14.92 -35.19
C ARG A 466 17.00 -16.41 -35.24
N TYR A 467 16.38 -16.85 -36.30
CA TYR A 467 16.18 -18.27 -36.56
C TYR A 467 16.46 -18.58 -38.01
N GLN A 468 16.97 -19.79 -38.25
CA GLN A 468 17.22 -20.28 -39.59
C GLN A 468 15.99 -21.04 -40.08
N SER A 469 15.41 -20.59 -41.20
CA SER A 469 14.40 -21.32 -41.95
C SER A 469 15.10 -22.17 -43.04
N GLU A 470 14.89 -23.48 -43.00
CA GLU A 470 15.37 -24.37 -44.08
C GLU A 470 14.21 -24.62 -45.06
N THR A 471 14.39 -24.21 -46.28
CA THR A 471 13.49 -24.58 -47.38
C THR A 471 14.12 -25.71 -48.16
N ARG A 472 13.39 -26.82 -48.31
CA ARG A 472 13.79 -27.95 -49.14
C ARG A 472 12.96 -27.88 -50.45
N THR A 473 13.62 -27.64 -51.55
CA THR A 473 13.00 -27.78 -52.88
C THR A 473 13.22 -29.20 -53.33
N LEU A 474 12.16 -29.97 -53.53
CA LEU A 474 12.19 -31.29 -54.09
C LEU A 474 12.06 -31.16 -55.63
N GLU A 475 13.17 -31.35 -56.34
CA GLU A 475 13.11 -31.49 -57.79
C GLU A 475 12.87 -32.94 -58.13
N VAL A 476 11.95 -33.20 -59.08
CA VAL A 476 11.51 -34.56 -59.47
C VAL A 476 12.64 -35.41 -60.04
N PHE A 477 13.72 -34.77 -60.57
CA PHE A 477 14.91 -35.42 -61.09
C PHE A 477 16.23 -34.71 -60.69
N GLY A 478 16.37 -34.28 -59.42
CA GLY A 478 17.57 -33.56 -58.99
C GLY A 478 17.92 -33.76 -57.55
N ARG A 479 19.16 -33.31 -57.16
CA ARG A 479 19.61 -33.29 -55.77
C ARG A 479 18.78 -32.26 -55.02
N ALA A 480 18.11 -32.65 -53.93
CA ALA A 480 17.39 -31.77 -53.05
C ALA A 480 18.26 -30.57 -52.63
N ARG A 481 17.91 -29.38 -53.09
CA ARG A 481 18.63 -28.15 -52.73
C ARG A 481 18.08 -27.63 -51.38
N ARG A 482 18.92 -27.53 -50.38
CA ARG A 482 18.62 -26.93 -49.10
C ARG A 482 19.06 -25.49 -49.11
N THR A 483 18.12 -24.57 -48.99
CA THR A 483 18.41 -23.14 -48.81
C THR A 483 18.15 -22.78 -47.36
N ARG A 484 19.16 -22.23 -46.68
CA ARG A 484 19.06 -21.70 -45.34
C ARG A 484 18.94 -20.18 -45.41
N VAL A 485 17.83 -19.66 -44.93
CA VAL A 485 17.61 -18.21 -44.86
C VAL A 485 17.57 -17.82 -43.39
N GLU A 486 18.44 -16.91 -42.97
CA GLU A 486 18.37 -16.31 -41.64
C GLU A 486 17.23 -15.29 -41.62
N GLN A 487 16.23 -15.50 -40.77
CA GLN A 487 15.16 -14.56 -40.55
C GLN A 487 15.38 -13.85 -39.21
N ILE A 488 15.15 -12.53 -39.22
CA ILE A 488 15.23 -11.68 -38.05
C ILE A 488 13.81 -11.25 -37.70
N ARG A 489 13.37 -11.54 -36.48
CA ARG A 489 12.07 -11.13 -35.96
C ARG A 489 12.18 -10.51 -34.58
N GLU A 490 11.21 -9.69 -34.25
CA GLU A 490 11.02 -9.23 -32.89
C GLU A 490 10.24 -10.26 -32.06
N ARG A 491 10.56 -10.35 -30.78
CA ARG A 491 9.82 -11.13 -29.79
C ARG A 491 9.86 -10.40 -28.46
N ASP A 492 8.77 -10.37 -27.73
CA ASP A 492 8.75 -9.88 -26.35
C ASP A 492 9.78 -10.62 -25.51
N LEU A 493 10.46 -9.92 -24.58
CA LEU A 493 11.44 -10.54 -23.68
C LEU A 493 10.81 -11.70 -22.88
N MET A 494 9.57 -11.48 -22.39
CA MET A 494 8.66 -12.52 -21.93
C MET A 494 7.27 -12.22 -22.52
N MET A 495 6.64 -13.20 -23.13
CA MET A 495 5.27 -13.07 -23.63
C MET A 495 4.26 -13.05 -22.47
N PRO A 496 3.04 -12.51 -22.62
CA PRO A 496 2.04 -12.48 -21.56
C PRO A 496 1.76 -13.85 -20.92
N GLN A 497 1.70 -14.91 -21.73
CA GLN A 497 1.54 -16.27 -21.24
C GLN A 497 2.75 -16.76 -20.43
N GLU A 498 3.98 -16.35 -20.79
CA GLU A 498 5.19 -16.70 -20.03
C GLU A 498 5.24 -15.97 -18.69
N VAL A 499 4.71 -14.73 -18.62
CA VAL A 499 4.54 -14.01 -17.35
C VAL A 499 3.54 -14.73 -16.45
N ARG A 500 2.41 -15.20 -16.99
CA ARG A 500 1.42 -15.98 -16.23
C ARG A 500 1.95 -17.34 -15.76
N GLN A 501 2.84 -17.96 -16.53
CA GLN A 501 3.47 -19.25 -16.23
C GLN A 501 4.80 -19.09 -15.51
N MET A 502 5.14 -17.89 -15.05
CA MET A 502 6.39 -17.66 -14.33
C MET A 502 6.46 -18.56 -13.08
N ARG A 503 7.63 -19.17 -12.87
CA ARG A 503 7.87 -20.02 -11.70
C ARG A 503 7.53 -19.29 -10.40
N GLU A 504 6.96 -19.99 -9.43
CA GLU A 504 6.54 -19.44 -8.14
C GLU A 504 7.66 -18.77 -7.35
N ASP A 505 8.91 -19.19 -7.54
CA ASP A 505 10.08 -18.62 -6.86
C ASP A 505 10.62 -17.35 -7.53
N LYS A 506 10.08 -16.94 -8.69
CA LYS A 506 10.54 -15.79 -9.47
C LYS A 506 9.63 -14.58 -9.33
N ALA A 507 10.22 -13.42 -9.54
CA ALA A 507 9.55 -12.14 -9.60
C ALA A 507 10.22 -11.25 -10.64
N ILE A 508 9.44 -10.38 -11.27
CA ILE A 508 9.94 -9.36 -12.18
C ILE A 508 9.99 -8.05 -11.40
N LEU A 509 11.15 -7.41 -11.38
CA LEU A 509 11.32 -6.07 -10.82
C LEU A 509 11.62 -5.10 -11.96
N LEU A 510 10.67 -4.22 -12.25
CA LEU A 510 10.82 -3.11 -13.18
C LEU A 510 11.34 -1.90 -12.41
N VAL A 511 12.34 -1.26 -12.96
CA VAL A 511 13.02 -0.11 -12.34
C VAL A 511 13.16 0.97 -13.38
N GLU A 512 12.68 2.16 -13.07
CA GLU A 512 12.79 3.32 -13.94
C GLU A 512 14.26 3.62 -14.29
N GLY A 513 14.55 3.81 -15.59
CA GLY A 513 15.89 4.09 -16.10
C GLY A 513 16.86 2.90 -16.06
N GLN A 514 16.39 1.67 -15.80
CA GLN A 514 17.24 0.47 -15.76
C GLN A 514 16.58 -0.69 -16.51
N ARG A 515 17.40 -1.68 -16.90
CA ARG A 515 16.88 -2.94 -17.40
C ARG A 515 16.12 -3.69 -16.30
N PRO A 516 15.08 -4.44 -16.66
CA PRO A 516 14.31 -5.23 -15.70
C PRO A 516 15.18 -6.29 -15.01
N ILE A 517 14.84 -6.63 -13.78
CA ILE A 517 15.54 -7.63 -12.97
C ILE A 517 14.64 -8.85 -12.79
N LEU A 518 15.12 -10.04 -13.20
CA LEU A 518 14.46 -11.29 -12.87
C LEU A 518 14.95 -11.78 -11.50
N ALA A 519 14.24 -11.37 -10.46
CA ALA A 519 14.58 -11.68 -9.08
C ALA A 519 14.06 -13.05 -8.65
N SER A 520 14.60 -13.58 -7.55
CA SER A 520 13.99 -14.68 -6.79
C SER A 520 13.27 -14.11 -5.58
N LYS A 521 12.07 -14.61 -5.30
CA LYS A 521 11.28 -14.18 -4.15
C LYS A 521 12.02 -14.50 -2.84
N LEU A 522 11.94 -13.58 -1.91
CA LEU A 522 12.44 -13.77 -0.56
C LEU A 522 11.36 -14.49 0.27
N ARG A 523 11.77 -15.29 1.23
CA ARG A 523 10.91 -15.91 2.25
C ARG A 523 11.51 -15.56 3.61
N TYR A 524 10.88 -14.61 4.35
CA TYR A 524 11.44 -14.09 5.61
C TYR A 524 11.73 -15.20 6.63
N HIS A 525 10.88 -16.22 6.70
CA HIS A 525 10.99 -17.33 7.64
C HIS A 525 12.16 -18.30 7.34
N ALA A 526 12.78 -18.20 6.16
CA ALA A 526 13.87 -19.07 5.72
C ALA A 526 15.23 -18.36 5.62
N ILE A 527 15.28 -17.03 5.77
CA ILE A 527 16.47 -16.24 5.46
C ILE A 527 16.79 -15.28 6.60
N GLU A 528 18.05 -15.28 7.04
CA GLU A 528 18.55 -14.31 7.99
C GLU A 528 18.79 -12.93 7.31
N PRO A 529 18.61 -11.83 8.04
CA PRO A 529 18.25 -11.71 9.47
C PRO A 529 16.73 -11.73 9.76
N PHE A 530 15.89 -11.88 8.76
CA PHE A 530 14.43 -11.72 8.88
C PHE A 530 13.80 -12.79 9.75
N LYS A 531 14.30 -14.02 9.65
CA LYS A 531 13.81 -15.15 10.46
C LYS A 531 13.99 -14.86 11.94
N THR A 532 15.19 -14.50 12.35
CA THR A 532 15.51 -14.20 13.74
C THR A 532 14.72 -12.96 14.23
N ALA A 533 14.59 -11.92 13.41
CA ALA A 533 13.84 -10.71 13.73
C ALA A 533 12.33 -11.01 13.95
N ALA A 534 11.71 -11.78 13.07
CA ALA A 534 10.30 -12.15 13.19
C ALA A 534 10.04 -13.05 14.43
N LEU A 535 10.96 -13.99 14.72
CA LEU A 535 10.86 -14.82 15.91
C LEU A 535 11.04 -13.98 17.20
N ALA A 536 11.94 -13.00 17.20
CA ALA A 536 12.13 -12.08 18.30
C ALA A 536 10.88 -11.22 18.55
N SER A 537 10.21 -10.77 17.48
CA SER A 537 8.94 -10.05 17.58
C SER A 537 7.86 -10.87 18.28
N ARG A 538 7.67 -12.12 17.86
CA ARG A 538 6.67 -13.03 18.48
C ARG A 538 6.95 -13.34 19.94
N LYS A 539 8.23 -13.41 20.33
CA LYS A 539 8.63 -13.66 21.73
C LYS A 539 8.39 -12.45 22.63
N ASN A 540 8.35 -11.26 22.07
CA ASN A 540 8.18 -10.01 22.78
C ASN A 540 6.94 -9.26 22.27
N PRO A 541 5.71 -9.75 22.53
CA PRO A 541 4.50 -9.09 22.09
C PRO A 541 4.36 -7.73 22.78
N ILE A 542 3.84 -6.76 22.06
CA ILE A 542 3.59 -5.42 22.58
C ILE A 542 2.27 -5.41 23.36
N ALA A 543 2.28 -4.78 24.53
CA ALA A 543 1.06 -4.48 25.26
C ALA A 543 0.29 -3.38 24.51
N VAL A 544 -0.94 -3.69 24.12
CA VAL A 544 -1.87 -2.73 23.49
C VAL A 544 -2.90 -2.36 24.54
N PRO A 545 -3.20 -1.07 24.77
CA PRO A 545 -4.16 -0.64 25.80
C PRO A 545 -5.56 -1.15 25.49
N ASP A 546 -6.31 -1.51 26.52
CA ASP A 546 -7.74 -1.73 26.43
C ASP A 546 -8.45 -0.38 26.37
N VAL A 547 -9.40 -0.24 25.47
CA VAL A 547 -10.24 0.95 25.36
C VAL A 547 -11.58 0.65 26.02
N GLU A 548 -11.81 1.31 27.14
CA GLU A 548 -13.09 1.23 27.85
C GLU A 548 -14.17 1.96 27.06
N ILE A 549 -15.30 1.30 26.87
CA ILE A 549 -16.51 1.94 26.39
C ILE A 549 -17.01 2.78 27.56
N ALA A 550 -16.92 4.12 27.44
CA ALA A 550 -17.57 4.99 28.38
C ALA A 550 -19.06 4.61 28.41
N ARG A 551 -19.63 4.33 29.59
CA ARG A 551 -21.09 4.21 29.72
C ARG A 551 -21.67 5.44 29.06
N ALA A 552 -22.47 5.26 28.01
CA ALA A 552 -23.11 6.36 27.34
C ALA A 552 -23.84 7.16 28.42
N LEU A 553 -23.35 8.34 28.71
CA LEU A 553 -24.17 9.32 29.42
C LEU A 553 -25.43 9.43 28.55
N PRO A 554 -26.62 9.27 29.11
CA PRO A 554 -27.83 9.46 28.33
C PRO A 554 -27.66 10.78 27.61
N VAL A 555 -27.72 10.74 26.28
CA VAL A 555 -27.73 11.97 25.46
C VAL A 555 -28.80 12.82 26.09
N PRO A 556 -28.51 14.01 26.60
CA PRO A 556 -29.54 14.83 27.17
C PRO A 556 -30.63 14.94 26.10
N ALA A 557 -31.81 14.44 26.36
CA ALA A 557 -32.96 14.55 25.44
C ALA A 557 -33.30 16.02 25.14
N THR A 558 -32.70 16.90 25.86
CA THR A 558 -32.74 18.36 25.73
C THR A 558 -31.32 18.87 25.45
N LEU A 559 -31.18 19.59 24.36
CA LEU A 559 -30.06 20.56 24.23
C LEU A 559 -29.99 21.34 25.56
N PRO A 560 -28.74 21.79 25.96
CA PRO A 560 -28.67 22.70 27.08
C PRO A 560 -29.72 23.80 26.88
N ASP A 561 -30.50 24.03 27.91
CA ASP A 561 -31.59 25.02 27.90
C ASP A 561 -30.95 26.37 27.53
N TYR A 562 -30.94 26.69 26.25
CA TYR A 562 -30.69 28.05 25.81
C TYR A 562 -31.93 28.81 26.18
N ALA A 563 -31.93 29.40 27.37
CA ALA A 563 -33.04 30.20 27.86
C ALA A 563 -33.40 31.24 26.79
N VAL A 564 -34.61 31.15 26.30
CA VAL A 564 -35.14 32.02 25.26
C VAL A 564 -35.33 33.45 25.79
N ASP A 565 -35.42 33.65 27.11
CA ASP A 565 -35.58 34.94 27.77
C ASP A 565 -34.90 34.96 29.14
N GLY A 566 -33.64 35.39 29.16
CA GLY A 566 -32.92 35.63 30.40
C GLY A 566 -31.45 35.94 30.18
N PRO A 567 -30.79 36.73 31.07
CA PRO A 567 -29.36 36.96 30.97
C PRO A 567 -28.66 35.59 30.98
N SER A 568 -27.76 35.39 30.01
CA SER A 568 -26.93 34.20 29.82
C SER A 568 -26.60 33.56 31.15
N PRO A 569 -26.97 32.30 31.43
CA PRO A 569 -26.62 31.67 32.67
C PRO A 569 -25.07 31.70 32.71
N ARG A 570 -24.52 32.33 33.76
CA ARG A 570 -23.10 32.21 34.04
C ARG A 570 -22.77 30.72 33.99
N PRO A 571 -21.69 30.30 33.31
CA PRO A 571 -21.36 28.89 33.23
C PRO A 571 -21.26 28.38 34.66
N GLY A 572 -22.30 27.67 35.13
CA GLY A 572 -22.23 26.94 36.36
C GLY A 572 -21.01 26.02 36.23
N ARG A 573 -20.12 26.13 37.19
CA ARG A 573 -19.02 25.19 37.37
C ARG A 573 -19.70 23.83 37.41
N ILE A 574 -19.61 23.07 36.31
CA ILE A 574 -19.93 21.65 36.35
C ILE A 574 -18.75 21.08 37.16
N GLU A 575 -18.94 20.98 38.48
CA GLU A 575 -18.12 20.09 39.25
C GLU A 575 -18.44 18.70 38.69
N LEU A 576 -17.47 18.15 37.93
CA LEU A 576 -17.41 16.72 37.71
C LEU A 576 -17.28 16.12 39.12
N ASP A 577 -18.39 15.60 39.64
CA ASP A 577 -18.32 14.74 40.80
C ASP A 577 -17.24 13.70 40.55
N ARG A 578 -16.21 13.78 41.37
CA ARG A 578 -15.15 12.77 41.41
C ARG A 578 -15.91 11.46 41.61
N HIS A 579 -15.58 10.47 40.80
CA HIS A 579 -16.01 9.10 40.96
C HIS A 579 -15.95 8.74 42.46
N GLU A 580 -17.08 8.66 43.12
CA GLU A 580 -17.20 7.88 44.34
C GLU A 580 -16.92 6.44 43.90
N VAL A 581 -15.85 5.90 44.36
CA VAL A 581 -15.55 4.46 44.29
C VAL A 581 -16.66 3.82 45.10
N ILE A 582 -17.64 3.24 44.45
CA ILE A 582 -18.70 2.47 45.09
C ILE A 582 -18.00 1.19 45.59
N ASP A 583 -17.87 1.08 46.86
CA ASP A 583 -17.30 -0.08 47.56
C ASP A 583 -18.16 -1.32 47.20
N ASP A 584 -17.52 -2.40 46.77
CA ASP A 584 -18.15 -3.67 46.40
C ASP A 584 -19.02 -4.28 47.53
N ALA A 585 -18.80 -3.86 48.76
CA ALA A 585 -19.60 -4.27 49.93
C ALA A 585 -21.04 -3.69 49.93
N ALA A 586 -21.31 -2.61 49.18
CA ALA A 586 -22.65 -2.02 49.08
C ALA A 586 -23.55 -2.72 48.04
N ILE A 587 -22.98 -3.55 47.16
CA ILE A 587 -23.68 -4.25 46.10
C ILE A 587 -24.34 -5.53 46.64
N GLU A 588 -23.74 -6.19 47.66
CA GLU A 588 -24.34 -7.41 48.26
C GLU A 588 -25.49 -7.15 49.21
N ALA A 589 -25.57 -5.97 49.84
CA ALA A 589 -26.67 -5.64 50.74
C ALA A 589 -27.94 -5.15 50.00
N SER A 590 -27.83 -4.70 48.77
CA SER A 590 -28.98 -4.20 47.97
C SER A 590 -29.65 -5.28 47.13
N SER A 591 -29.10 -6.50 47.08
CA SER A 591 -29.63 -7.58 46.23
C SER A 591 -30.85 -8.33 46.84
N ALA A 592 -31.07 -8.24 48.15
CA ALA A 592 -32.19 -8.94 48.80
C ALA A 592 -33.52 -8.15 48.81
N GLU A 593 -33.47 -6.81 48.80
CA GLU A 593 -34.70 -5.97 48.75
C GLU A 593 -35.20 -5.69 47.32
N ASN A 594 -34.40 -5.96 46.29
CA ASN A 594 -34.77 -5.67 44.90
C ASN A 594 -35.47 -6.82 44.15
N VAL A 595 -35.61 -8.01 44.74
CA VAL A 595 -36.26 -9.14 44.08
C VAL A 595 -37.78 -8.94 44.05
N ASP A 596 -38.39 -8.43 45.10
CA ASP A 596 -39.84 -8.14 45.14
C ASP A 596 -40.22 -6.91 44.31
N ALA A 597 -39.34 -5.93 44.15
CA ALA A 597 -39.56 -4.78 43.27
C ALA A 597 -39.40 -5.13 41.78
N ALA A 598 -38.60 -6.13 41.44
CA ALA A 598 -38.38 -6.58 40.07
C ALA A 598 -39.56 -7.40 39.52
N LEU A 599 -40.25 -8.17 40.37
CA LEU A 599 -41.48 -8.89 40.01
C LEU A 599 -42.62 -7.92 39.68
N SER A 600 -42.77 -6.85 40.44
CA SER A 600 -43.77 -5.81 40.16
C SER A 600 -43.52 -5.01 38.88
N SER A 601 -42.27 -4.86 38.49
CA SER A 601 -41.89 -4.17 37.25
C SER A 601 -42.06 -5.04 35.98
N LYS A 602 -41.93 -6.37 36.08
CA LYS A 602 -42.25 -7.30 34.97
C LYS A 602 -43.77 -7.36 34.70
N GLU A 603 -44.60 -7.41 35.74
CA GLU A 603 -46.06 -7.34 35.58
C GLU A 603 -46.50 -6.00 34.96
N ARG A 604 -45.89 -4.88 35.35
CA ARG A 604 -46.16 -3.57 34.72
C ARG A 604 -45.73 -3.53 33.25
N LEU A 605 -44.63 -4.18 32.88
CA LEU A 605 -44.20 -4.29 31.48
C LEU A 605 -45.16 -5.11 30.62
N VAL A 606 -45.68 -6.23 31.14
CA VAL A 606 -46.66 -7.07 30.44
C VAL A 606 -48.00 -6.34 30.29
N VAL A 607 -48.46 -5.62 31.32
CA VAL A 607 -49.69 -4.81 31.25
C VAL A 607 -49.53 -3.62 30.29
N THR A 608 -48.35 -3.01 30.24
CA THR A 608 -48.05 -1.92 29.31
C THR A 608 -47.95 -2.42 27.87
N ALA A 609 -47.35 -3.59 27.66
CA ALA A 609 -47.27 -4.22 26.34
C ALA A 609 -48.68 -4.61 25.83
N ARG A 610 -49.57 -5.17 26.70
CA ARG A 610 -50.96 -5.46 26.34
C ARG A 610 -51.78 -4.19 26.01
N LYS A 611 -51.56 -3.09 26.74
CA LYS A 611 -52.20 -1.80 26.43
C LYS A 611 -51.71 -1.21 25.11
N LEU A 612 -50.39 -1.31 24.81
CA LEU A 612 -49.84 -0.85 23.54
C LEU A 612 -50.40 -1.67 22.37
N THR A 613 -50.49 -2.99 22.51
CA THR A 613 -51.05 -3.87 21.47
C THR A 613 -52.52 -3.57 21.20
N SER A 614 -53.32 -3.28 22.23
CA SER A 614 -54.74 -2.89 22.06
C SER A 614 -54.91 -1.50 21.42
N VAL A 615 -54.02 -0.56 21.68
CA VAL A 615 -54.04 0.78 21.06
C VAL A 615 -53.60 0.69 19.59
N ILE A 616 -52.59 -0.12 19.27
CA ILE A 616 -52.15 -0.35 17.90
C ILE A 616 -53.22 -1.08 17.09
N ALA A 617 -53.89 -2.09 17.67
CA ALA A 617 -55.00 -2.78 17.04
C ALA A 617 -56.21 -1.86 16.78
N ALA A 618 -56.54 -0.97 17.74
CA ALA A 618 -57.60 0.03 17.58
C ALA A 618 -57.25 1.11 16.53
N SER A 619 -55.98 1.51 16.44
CA SER A 619 -55.50 2.48 15.44
C SER A 619 -55.51 1.89 14.03
N LEU A 620 -55.19 0.61 13.86
CA LEU A 620 -55.21 -0.09 12.58
C LEU A 620 -56.63 -0.42 12.09
N SER A 621 -57.61 -0.54 12.98
CA SER A 621 -59.04 -0.72 12.63
C SER A 621 -59.70 0.58 12.11
N ALA A 622 -59.07 1.73 12.34
CA ALA A 622 -59.57 3.03 11.88
C ALA A 622 -59.03 3.44 10.48
N VAL A 623 -58.12 2.63 9.89
CA VAL A 623 -57.58 2.88 8.54
C VAL A 623 -58.34 2.01 7.53
N ASP A 624 -58.95 2.63 6.53
CA ASP A 624 -59.68 1.94 5.44
C ASP A 624 -58.73 1.19 4.53
N MET A 625 -58.42 -0.08 4.88
CA MET A 625 -57.55 -0.98 4.07
C MET A 625 -58.37 -2.10 3.42
N PRO A 626 -58.02 -2.56 2.22
CA PRO A 626 -58.69 -3.67 1.52
C PRO A 626 -58.63 -4.97 2.35
N MET A 627 -59.73 -5.73 2.31
CA MET A 627 -60.00 -6.91 3.17
C MET A 627 -58.91 -7.99 3.14
N ASN A 628 -58.14 -8.12 2.04
CA ASN A 628 -57.08 -9.13 1.88
C ASN A 628 -55.76 -8.83 2.64
N GLN A 629 -55.57 -7.61 3.15
CA GLN A 629 -54.42 -7.24 3.95
C GLN A 629 -54.67 -7.32 5.47
N ARG A 630 -55.93 -7.36 5.90
CA ARG A 630 -56.29 -7.45 7.33
C ARG A 630 -55.95 -8.80 7.96
N ILE A 631 -56.00 -9.90 7.20
CA ILE A 631 -55.74 -11.27 7.68
C ILE A 631 -54.25 -11.49 7.96
N SER A 632 -53.37 -10.90 7.15
CA SER A 632 -51.92 -11.05 7.29
C SER A 632 -51.32 -10.39 8.55
N ILE A 633 -51.95 -9.33 9.07
CA ILE A 633 -51.41 -8.57 10.22
C ILE A 633 -51.82 -9.25 11.55
N GLN A 634 -52.99 -9.86 11.62
CA GLN A 634 -53.40 -10.63 12.80
C GLN A 634 -52.60 -11.93 12.97
N ASP A 635 -52.23 -12.60 11.87
CA ASP A 635 -51.40 -13.80 11.89
C ASP A 635 -49.93 -13.48 12.26
N VAL A 636 -49.43 -12.31 11.90
CA VAL A 636 -48.09 -11.86 12.29
C VAL A 636 -48.02 -11.47 13.76
N LEU A 637 -49.07 -10.81 14.29
CA LEU A 637 -49.14 -10.45 15.70
C LEU A 637 -49.32 -11.68 16.62
N ALA A 638 -50.05 -12.70 16.19
CA ALA A 638 -50.18 -13.96 16.91
C ALA A 638 -48.91 -14.81 16.97
N LYS A 639 -48.01 -14.63 15.98
CA LYS A 639 -46.71 -15.34 15.92
C LYS A 639 -45.56 -14.63 16.61
N THR A 640 -45.71 -13.35 16.97
CA THR A 640 -44.64 -12.53 17.57
C THR A 640 -44.73 -12.38 19.07
N VAL A 641 -45.82 -12.79 19.69
CA VAL A 641 -45.97 -12.78 21.16
C VAL A 641 -45.94 -14.25 21.62
N PRO A 642 -44.86 -14.73 22.27
CA PRO A 642 -44.82 -16.10 22.79
C PRO A 642 -45.90 -16.25 23.90
N ASP A 643 -46.55 -17.43 23.91
CA ASP A 643 -47.56 -17.77 24.91
C ASP A 643 -46.90 -17.77 26.31
N PRO A 644 -47.55 -17.19 27.33
CA PRO A 644 -46.98 -17.14 28.69
C PRO A 644 -46.59 -18.51 29.26
N GLU A 645 -47.20 -19.61 28.80
CA GLU A 645 -46.88 -20.97 29.22
C GLU A 645 -45.55 -21.51 28.59
N GLU A 646 -45.08 -20.98 27.45
CA GLU A 646 -43.82 -21.39 26.85
C GLU A 646 -42.56 -20.73 27.48
N VAL A 647 -42.74 -19.71 28.32
CA VAL A 647 -41.63 -18.95 28.94
C VAL A 647 -41.37 -19.40 30.39
N GLY A 648 -42.05 -20.44 30.88
CA GLY A 648 -41.75 -21.05 32.19
C GLY A 648 -42.00 -20.11 33.37
N LEU A 649 -43.13 -19.40 33.36
CA LEU A 649 -43.60 -18.55 34.45
C LEU A 649 -44.88 -19.18 35.00
N ASP A 650 -44.73 -20.19 35.86
CA ASP A 650 -45.72 -20.58 36.87
C ASP A 650 -45.47 -19.76 38.15
#